data_58c9e705090ce5196e3c28f744c32d58
#
_entry.id   58c9e705090ce5196e3c28f744c32d58
#
_cell.length_a   1.000
_cell.length_b   1.000
_cell.length_c   1.000
_cell.angle_alpha   90.00
_cell.angle_beta   90.00
_cell.angle_gamma   90.00
#
_symmetry.space_group_name_H-M   'P 1'
#
loop_
_entity.id
_entity.type
_entity.pdbx_description
1 polymer ?
#
loop_
_entity_poly.entity_id
_entity_poly.type
_entity_poly.pdbx_seq_one_letter_code
_entity_poly.pdbx_strand_id
1 'polypeptide(L)'
;MEMKPYDPKVIEPKWQKRWAESHVFEAKNDYTMPKFYGLIEFPYPSGQGLHVGHPRSNTAMDIIARKRRMEGYNVLFPIGWDAFGLPTENYAIKNKVHPAVVTQKNIDHFREQLQKIGFSFDYSREVNTTDPSYYRWTQWIFLQLFKHGLAYKSEMPINWCPSCKCGLANEEVVGGNCERCGTQVIRRVKKQWMLKITAYAQKLLDGLDTVDFIDKVKVQQRNWIGRSVGAEVDFALTAEGEKVRVFTTRPDTLFGATYMVLSPEHPLIDKLKDQITNYDACMAYRAEAAKKSDFERAELAKDKTGVQVEGIRAINPVTGTEIPIWLSDYVLMTYGTGAIMAVPAHDTRDWEFAHKFGIPMIEVVAGGNIEEAAYTDIQDGVMVNSGFLNGMKVAQAKEAIIEYLEKNGLGEKKVNYKLRDWVFSRQRYWGEPIPIVHCDKCGMVAVPEDQLPVTLPMVDNYEPTDSGESPLSVMHDWVNTTCPCCGGPATRETDTMPQWAGSSWYFMRYCDPHCDTGIASPEALKYWMPVDWYNGGMEHTTLHLLYSRFWHLFLHDIGVVPAPEPYQKRTSHGMILGENGEKMSKSRGNVVNPDDIIDEIGADAFRVYEMFMGAFDQAIPWSTQSAKGCRRFLDRVWRLQENVVPDDGYSPKLNALMHETIKKVSLDYEAMKYNTAIAQMMTLVNELVSVGSVTRGELKTLLLLLNPVAPHITEEMWENQGFEGTMTYQQWPTWDEQALVKTEVEIAVQICGKVRGRVMIPADMTKERAEKELPLLPEAAKLLAGKTVTKVIFVPGRLVNFIAK
;
A
#
# COMPACT_ATOMS: atom_id res chain seq x y z
N MET A 1 20.51 37.59 30.86
CA MET A 1 19.16 37.14 31.25
C MET A 1 19.26 35.61 31.36
N GLU A 2 18.80 35.06 32.47
CA GLU A 2 18.76 33.60 32.60
C GLU A 2 17.79 33.02 31.55
N MET A 3 18.25 32.08 30.74
CA MET A 3 17.42 31.53 29.67
C MET A 3 16.28 30.69 30.28
N LYS A 4 15.06 30.95 29.83
CA LYS A 4 13.90 30.16 30.27
C LYS A 4 14.01 28.71 29.76
N PRO A 5 13.56 27.74 30.53
CA PRO A 5 13.52 26.33 30.06
C PRO A 5 12.60 26.21 28.85
N TYR A 6 12.83 25.18 28.02
CA TYR A 6 11.97 24.83 26.89
C TYR A 6 10.55 24.52 27.36
N ASP A 7 9.59 25.31 26.93
CA ASP A 7 8.17 25.12 27.24
C ASP A 7 7.36 24.93 25.93
N PRO A 8 7.05 23.68 25.55
CA PRO A 8 6.29 23.39 24.35
C PRO A 8 4.88 23.99 24.37
N LYS A 9 4.26 24.10 25.57
CA LYS A 9 2.90 24.66 25.70
C LYS A 9 2.80 26.13 25.32
N VAL A 10 3.92 26.84 25.31
CA VAL A 10 4.02 28.24 24.88
C VAL A 10 4.56 28.35 23.45
N ILE A 11 5.59 27.58 23.14
CA ILE A 11 6.35 27.69 21.89
C ILE A 11 5.57 27.09 20.72
N GLU A 12 5.01 25.90 20.89
CA GLU A 12 4.35 25.18 19.79
C GLU A 12 3.11 25.93 19.27
N PRO A 13 2.17 26.38 20.09
CA PRO A 13 1.03 27.16 19.61
C PRO A 13 1.42 28.50 18.97
N LYS A 14 2.51 29.15 19.45
CA LYS A 14 3.06 30.37 18.84
C LYS A 14 3.43 30.13 17.37
N TRP A 15 4.15 29.04 17.09
CA TRP A 15 4.64 28.77 15.74
C TRP A 15 3.54 28.23 14.85
N GLN A 16 2.65 27.38 15.34
CA GLN A 16 1.47 26.91 14.60
C GLN A 16 0.63 28.07 14.11
N LYS A 17 0.36 29.06 14.98
CA LYS A 17 -0.36 30.26 14.60
C LYS A 17 0.39 31.08 13.54
N ARG A 18 1.71 31.29 13.71
CA ARG A 18 2.53 32.04 12.74
C ARG A 18 2.54 31.39 11.37
N TRP A 19 2.69 30.08 11.31
CA TRP A 19 2.67 29.35 10.04
C TRP A 19 1.31 29.46 9.34
N ALA A 20 0.22 29.35 10.09
CA ALA A 20 -1.13 29.51 9.53
C ALA A 20 -1.36 30.93 8.99
N GLU A 21 -0.96 31.96 9.73
CA GLU A 21 -1.13 33.37 9.34
C GLU A 21 -0.22 33.77 8.15
N SER A 22 0.95 33.19 8.04
CA SER A 22 1.91 33.49 6.96
C SER A 22 1.72 32.69 5.69
N HIS A 23 0.85 31.67 5.69
CA HIS A 23 0.61 30.77 4.55
C HIS A 23 1.89 30.12 4.01
N VAL A 24 2.87 29.88 4.91
CA VAL A 24 4.26 29.52 4.55
C VAL A 24 4.40 28.16 3.87
N PHE A 25 3.42 27.29 4.00
CA PHE A 25 3.43 25.94 3.43
C PHE A 25 2.62 25.79 2.14
N GLU A 26 1.95 26.87 1.69
CA GLU A 26 1.15 26.81 0.47
C GLU A 26 2.02 26.61 -0.77
N ALA A 27 1.62 25.68 -1.62
CA ALA A 27 2.24 25.44 -2.90
C ALA A 27 2.01 26.65 -3.84
N LYS A 28 3.06 27.08 -4.50
CA LYS A 28 2.99 28.24 -5.41
C LYS A 28 2.41 27.82 -6.76
N ASN A 29 1.62 28.70 -7.35
CA ASN A 29 1.16 28.56 -8.75
C ASN A 29 2.24 29.05 -9.74
N ASP A 30 3.51 28.80 -9.41
CA ASP A 30 4.67 29.08 -10.28
C ASP A 30 5.16 27.77 -10.89
N TYR A 31 4.74 27.50 -12.09
CA TYR A 31 5.06 26.27 -12.82
C TYR A 31 6.45 26.28 -13.48
N THR A 32 7.27 27.29 -13.18
CA THR A 32 8.68 27.35 -13.65
C THR A 32 9.67 26.76 -12.64
N MET A 33 9.27 26.65 -11.38
CA MET A 33 10.09 26.07 -10.32
C MET A 33 10.17 24.53 -10.43
N PRO A 34 11.27 23.91 -9.96
CA PRO A 34 11.27 22.48 -9.77
C PRO A 34 10.19 22.06 -8.76
N LYS A 35 9.38 21.07 -9.09
CA LYS A 35 8.28 20.65 -8.23
C LYS A 35 8.66 19.46 -7.37
N PHE A 36 8.03 19.39 -6.21
CA PHE A 36 7.95 18.16 -5.43
C PHE A 36 6.53 17.97 -4.93
N TYR A 37 5.91 16.87 -5.33
CA TYR A 37 4.59 16.47 -4.86
C TYR A 37 4.73 15.26 -3.92
N GLY A 38 4.69 15.53 -2.61
CA GLY A 38 4.65 14.51 -1.56
C GLY A 38 3.21 14.17 -1.21
N LEU A 39 2.89 12.88 -1.15
CA LEU A 39 1.54 12.41 -0.85
C LEU A 39 1.55 11.41 0.29
N ILE A 40 0.54 11.52 1.14
CA ILE A 40 0.14 10.49 2.11
C ILE A 40 -1.28 10.02 1.81
N GLU A 41 -1.66 8.87 2.31
CA GLU A 41 -3.06 8.46 2.32
C GLU A 41 -3.84 9.42 3.22
N PHE A 42 -4.86 10.07 2.64
CA PHE A 42 -5.68 10.97 3.43
C PHE A 42 -6.55 10.17 4.41
N PRO A 43 -6.71 10.68 5.65
CA PRO A 43 -7.36 9.93 6.70
C PRO A 43 -8.86 9.79 6.46
N TYR A 44 -9.41 8.68 6.96
CA TYR A 44 -10.83 8.48 7.13
C TYR A 44 -11.25 9.07 8.49
N PRO A 45 -12.02 10.18 8.55
CA PRO A 45 -12.35 10.87 9.79
C PRO A 45 -13.44 10.10 10.57
N SER A 46 -13.06 8.97 11.19
CA SER A 46 -13.96 8.14 11.95
C SER A 46 -13.75 8.23 13.46
N GLY A 47 -14.81 8.39 14.20
CA GLY A 47 -14.83 8.25 15.65
C GLY A 47 -14.07 9.32 16.42
N GLN A 48 -13.23 8.96 17.40
CA GLN A 48 -12.68 9.84 18.42
C GLN A 48 -11.34 10.52 18.08
N GLY A 49 -11.00 10.63 16.80
CA GLY A 49 -9.73 11.24 16.39
C GLY A 49 -8.67 10.22 15.99
N LEU A 50 -7.44 10.73 15.82
CA LEU A 50 -6.25 9.95 15.47
C LEU A 50 -5.78 9.08 16.65
N HIS A 51 -5.09 7.99 16.35
CA HIS A 51 -4.21 7.30 17.29
C HIS A 51 -2.76 7.49 16.84
N VAL A 52 -1.80 7.25 17.73
CA VAL A 52 -0.36 7.49 17.48
C VAL A 52 0.21 6.76 16.25
N GLY A 53 -0.47 5.76 15.71
CA GLY A 53 -0.05 5.11 14.47
C GLY A 53 -0.29 5.92 13.20
N HIS A 54 -1.25 6.84 13.18
CA HIS A 54 -1.54 7.66 12.00
C HIS A 54 -0.43 8.69 11.71
N PRO A 55 0.09 9.44 12.70
CA PRO A 55 1.13 10.44 12.47
C PRO A 55 2.46 9.91 11.92
N ARG A 56 2.72 8.60 11.99
CA ARG A 56 3.98 8.01 11.52
C ARG A 56 4.24 8.29 10.03
N SER A 57 3.27 8.01 9.18
CA SER A 57 3.37 8.31 7.75
C SER A 57 3.46 9.82 7.49
N ASN A 58 2.64 10.59 8.21
CA ASN A 58 2.57 12.03 8.06
C ASN A 58 3.89 12.70 8.44
N THR A 59 4.48 12.32 9.58
CA THR A 59 5.77 12.84 10.06
C THR A 59 6.89 12.52 9.08
N ALA A 60 6.93 11.29 8.58
CA ALA A 60 7.94 10.87 7.62
C ALA A 60 7.93 11.70 6.34
N MET A 61 6.75 11.90 5.76
CA MET A 61 6.62 12.69 4.54
C MET A 61 6.74 14.19 4.79
N ASP A 62 6.35 14.69 5.97
CA ASP A 62 6.56 16.07 6.36
C ASP A 62 8.06 16.42 6.47
N ILE A 63 8.87 15.48 6.95
CA ILE A 63 10.34 15.62 6.97
C ILE A 63 10.87 15.82 5.54
N ILE A 64 10.44 15.01 4.60
CA ILE A 64 10.83 15.13 3.20
C ILE A 64 10.31 16.44 2.60
N ALA A 65 9.06 16.80 2.84
CA ALA A 65 8.45 18.04 2.33
C ALA A 65 9.21 19.29 2.83
N ARG A 66 9.56 19.34 4.12
CA ARG A 66 10.35 20.45 4.70
C ARG A 66 11.76 20.50 4.10
N LYS A 67 12.43 19.36 3.99
CA LYS A 67 13.75 19.27 3.34
C LYS A 67 13.68 19.75 1.89
N ARG A 68 12.68 19.35 1.11
CA ARG A 68 12.51 19.78 -0.28
C ARG A 68 12.29 21.29 -0.41
N ARG A 69 11.54 21.93 0.52
CA ARG A 69 11.43 23.40 0.55
C ARG A 69 12.79 24.05 0.78
N MET A 70 13.60 23.53 1.69
CA MET A 70 14.98 24.00 1.92
C MET A 70 15.91 23.72 0.73
N GLU A 71 15.59 22.77 -0.13
CA GLU A 71 16.32 22.50 -1.38
C GLU A 71 15.81 23.36 -2.56
N GLY A 72 14.85 24.26 -2.32
CA GLY A 72 14.35 25.20 -3.31
C GLY A 72 13.21 24.68 -4.20
N TYR A 73 12.60 23.54 -3.85
CA TYR A 73 11.46 23.03 -4.60
C TYR A 73 10.17 23.79 -4.26
N ASN A 74 9.29 23.90 -5.25
CA ASN A 74 7.88 24.18 -5.03
C ASN A 74 7.22 22.89 -4.54
N VAL A 75 6.75 22.89 -3.30
CA VAL A 75 6.30 21.65 -2.64
C VAL A 75 4.78 21.65 -2.51
N LEU A 76 4.14 20.63 -3.10
CA LEU A 76 2.76 20.29 -2.83
C LEU A 76 2.71 19.15 -1.82
N PHE A 77 2.25 19.45 -0.61
CA PHE A 77 2.03 18.47 0.47
C PHE A 77 0.66 18.72 1.09
N PRO A 78 -0.40 18.23 0.45
CA PRO A 78 -1.78 18.53 0.82
C PRO A 78 -2.35 17.54 1.84
N ILE A 79 -3.50 17.90 2.39
CA ILE A 79 -4.33 17.04 3.25
C ILE A 79 -5.79 17.09 2.79
N GLY A 80 -6.57 16.07 3.14
CA GLY A 80 -7.99 15.99 2.85
C GLY A 80 -8.65 14.85 3.63
N TRP A 81 -9.91 14.60 3.30
CA TRP A 81 -10.76 13.70 4.09
C TRP A 81 -11.47 12.69 3.18
N ASP A 82 -11.18 11.42 3.40
CA ASP A 82 -11.97 10.31 2.85
C ASP A 82 -13.16 10.08 3.76
N ALA A 83 -14.29 10.74 3.49
CA ALA A 83 -15.32 10.96 4.47
C ALA A 83 -16.64 10.20 4.21
N PHE A 84 -16.82 9.59 3.03
CA PHE A 84 -17.90 8.65 2.79
C PHE A 84 -17.60 7.26 3.37
N GLY A 85 -18.59 6.42 3.56
CA GLY A 85 -18.43 5.01 3.86
C GLY A 85 -19.09 4.52 5.14
N LEU A 86 -19.03 3.21 5.30
CA LEU A 86 -19.73 2.43 6.32
C LEU A 86 -19.42 2.80 7.78
N PRO A 87 -18.18 3.10 8.19
CA PRO A 87 -17.90 3.37 9.61
C PRO A 87 -18.65 4.59 10.14
N THR A 88 -18.69 5.69 9.39
CA THR A 88 -19.42 6.91 9.77
C THR A 88 -20.92 6.68 9.72
N GLU A 89 -21.42 6.01 8.68
CA GLU A 89 -22.85 5.70 8.56
C GLU A 89 -23.34 4.82 9.71
N ASN A 90 -22.62 3.73 10.03
CA ASN A 90 -22.98 2.85 11.14
C ASN A 90 -22.95 3.56 12.50
N TYR A 91 -21.95 4.44 12.71
CA TYR A 91 -21.89 5.28 13.91
C TYR A 91 -23.09 6.24 13.99
N ALA A 92 -23.42 6.88 12.87
CA ALA A 92 -24.52 7.83 12.76
C ALA A 92 -25.88 7.16 13.02
N ILE A 93 -26.13 5.98 12.44
CA ILE A 93 -27.33 5.15 12.71
C ILE A 93 -27.43 4.82 14.19
N LYS A 94 -26.35 4.30 14.79
CA LYS A 94 -26.32 3.92 16.22
C LYS A 94 -26.62 5.09 17.14
N ASN A 95 -26.17 6.29 16.80
CA ASN A 95 -26.33 7.51 17.62
C ASN A 95 -27.51 8.37 17.18
N LYS A 96 -28.30 7.97 16.19
CA LYS A 96 -29.43 8.71 15.63
C LYS A 96 -29.10 10.15 15.23
N VAL A 97 -27.98 10.29 14.52
CA VAL A 97 -27.45 11.58 14.01
C VAL A 97 -27.22 11.45 12.52
N HIS A 98 -27.45 12.51 11.75
CA HIS A 98 -27.17 12.46 10.32
C HIS A 98 -25.66 12.32 10.05
N PRO A 99 -25.20 11.45 9.11
CA PRO A 99 -23.79 11.17 8.88
C PRO A 99 -22.98 12.41 8.46
N ALA A 100 -23.58 13.36 7.74
CA ALA A 100 -22.93 14.63 7.39
C ALA A 100 -22.48 15.45 8.63
N VAL A 101 -23.30 15.47 9.69
CA VAL A 101 -22.99 16.19 10.94
C VAL A 101 -21.83 15.52 11.67
N VAL A 102 -21.85 14.18 11.73
CA VAL A 102 -20.77 13.40 12.34
C VAL A 102 -19.47 13.58 11.57
N THR A 103 -19.55 13.53 10.24
CA THR A 103 -18.41 13.70 9.33
C THR A 103 -17.75 15.06 9.57
N GLN A 104 -18.52 16.15 9.57
CA GLN A 104 -17.95 17.49 9.76
C GLN A 104 -17.27 17.63 11.12
N LYS A 105 -17.93 17.18 12.18
CA LYS A 105 -17.33 17.19 13.53
C LYS A 105 -16.02 16.42 13.61
N ASN A 106 -15.97 15.26 12.97
CA ASN A 106 -14.76 14.44 12.96
C ASN A 106 -13.65 15.10 12.13
N ILE A 107 -13.97 15.67 10.98
CA ILE A 107 -13.01 16.44 10.15
C ILE A 107 -12.39 17.57 10.96
N ASP A 108 -13.21 18.36 11.64
CA ASP A 108 -12.73 19.49 12.45
C ASP A 108 -11.77 19.04 13.56
N HIS A 109 -12.11 17.94 14.24
CA HIS A 109 -11.24 17.37 15.28
C HIS A 109 -9.93 16.82 14.72
N PHE A 110 -9.97 16.07 13.60
CA PHE A 110 -8.76 15.55 12.93
C PHE A 110 -7.86 16.69 12.46
N ARG A 111 -8.44 17.74 11.87
CA ARG A 111 -7.70 18.93 11.43
C ARG A 111 -6.99 19.59 12.62
N GLU A 112 -7.69 19.77 13.74
CA GLU A 112 -7.10 20.31 14.97
C GLU A 112 -5.92 19.48 15.45
N GLN A 113 -6.06 18.15 15.51
CA GLN A 113 -4.97 17.24 15.91
C GLN A 113 -3.76 17.33 14.97
N LEU A 114 -3.98 17.37 13.66
CA LEU A 114 -2.90 17.48 12.67
C LEU A 114 -2.18 18.83 12.77
N GLN A 115 -2.92 19.92 13.02
CA GLN A 115 -2.36 21.25 13.24
C GLN A 115 -1.51 21.30 14.52
N LYS A 116 -1.98 20.70 15.62
CA LYS A 116 -1.23 20.60 16.87
C LYS A 116 0.10 19.85 16.73
N ILE A 117 0.15 18.82 15.87
CA ILE A 117 1.38 18.09 15.58
C ILE A 117 2.36 18.94 14.76
N GLY A 118 1.90 20.00 14.12
CA GLY A 118 2.73 20.96 13.38
C GLY A 118 3.20 20.46 12.02
N PHE A 119 2.35 19.71 11.29
CA PHE A 119 2.64 19.31 9.91
C PHE A 119 2.61 20.50 8.95
N SER A 120 3.48 20.46 7.95
CA SER A 120 3.56 21.49 6.91
C SER A 120 2.62 21.22 5.74
N PHE A 121 1.37 20.81 6.05
CA PHE A 121 0.35 20.61 5.03
C PHE A 121 -0.10 21.93 4.41
N ASP A 122 -0.39 21.88 3.11
CA ASP A 122 -1.07 22.93 2.39
C ASP A 122 -2.60 22.80 2.55
N TYR A 123 -3.13 23.46 3.58
CA TYR A 123 -4.58 23.46 3.86
C TYR A 123 -5.40 24.25 2.83
N SER A 124 -4.78 25.10 2.00
CA SER A 124 -5.49 25.81 0.92
C SER A 124 -5.98 24.85 -0.17
N ARG A 125 -5.40 23.64 -0.18
CA ARG A 125 -5.76 22.56 -1.14
C ARG A 125 -6.51 21.40 -0.49
N GLU A 126 -7.09 21.63 0.67
CA GLU A 126 -7.89 20.65 1.39
C GLU A 126 -9.08 20.19 0.55
N VAL A 127 -9.32 18.87 0.53
CA VAL A 127 -10.47 18.26 -0.14
C VAL A 127 -11.28 17.40 0.82
N ASN A 128 -12.57 17.28 0.56
CA ASN A 128 -13.50 16.43 1.30
C ASN A 128 -14.33 15.63 0.29
N THR A 129 -14.25 14.31 0.34
CA THR A 129 -14.97 13.45 -0.62
C THR A 129 -16.49 13.56 -0.51
N THR A 130 -17.03 14.05 0.63
CA THR A 130 -18.47 14.25 0.80
C THR A 130 -18.96 15.62 0.32
N ASP A 131 -18.06 16.49 -0.11
CA ASP A 131 -18.44 17.78 -0.70
C ASP A 131 -19.01 17.57 -2.11
N PRO A 132 -20.21 18.09 -2.43
CA PRO A 132 -20.77 18.02 -3.77
C PRO A 132 -19.87 18.56 -4.89
N SER A 133 -19.05 19.57 -4.60
CA SER A 133 -18.07 20.13 -5.54
C SER A 133 -16.93 19.14 -5.84
N TYR A 134 -16.63 18.23 -4.91
CA TYR A 134 -15.68 17.14 -5.08
C TYR A 134 -16.31 15.96 -5.82
N TYR A 135 -17.39 15.37 -5.27
CA TYR A 135 -17.92 14.13 -5.84
C TYR A 135 -18.66 14.33 -7.17
N ARG A 136 -18.97 15.57 -7.57
CA ARG A 136 -19.34 15.91 -8.94
C ARG A 136 -18.36 15.28 -9.95
N TRP A 137 -17.08 15.34 -9.64
CA TRP A 137 -16.03 14.84 -10.51
C TRP A 137 -15.83 13.32 -10.37
N THR A 138 -16.08 12.74 -9.20
CA THR A 138 -16.20 11.28 -9.04
C THR A 138 -17.30 10.73 -9.96
N GLN A 139 -18.45 11.39 -9.96
CA GLN A 139 -19.58 11.08 -10.84
C GLN A 139 -19.22 11.25 -12.31
N TRP A 140 -18.51 12.30 -12.66
CA TRP A 140 -18.05 12.54 -14.03
C TRP A 140 -17.10 11.43 -14.50
N ILE A 141 -16.13 11.00 -13.69
CA ILE A 141 -15.24 9.89 -14.02
C ILE A 141 -16.04 8.60 -14.23
N PHE A 142 -17.02 8.33 -13.36
CA PHE A 142 -17.91 7.18 -13.53
C PHE A 142 -18.66 7.24 -14.88
N LEU A 143 -19.19 8.41 -15.26
CA LEU A 143 -19.85 8.59 -16.56
C LEU A 143 -18.89 8.35 -17.73
N GLN A 144 -17.63 8.77 -17.64
CA GLN A 144 -16.65 8.46 -18.68
C GLN A 144 -16.39 6.95 -18.75
N LEU A 145 -16.24 6.25 -17.63
CA LEU A 145 -16.12 4.79 -17.59
C LEU A 145 -17.36 4.11 -18.22
N PHE A 146 -18.56 4.60 -17.91
CA PHE A 146 -19.80 4.09 -18.48
C PHE A 146 -19.87 4.29 -20.00
N LYS A 147 -19.54 5.49 -20.50
CA LYS A 147 -19.51 5.80 -21.94
C LYS A 147 -18.52 4.93 -22.71
N HIS A 148 -17.43 4.51 -22.07
CA HIS A 148 -16.41 3.65 -22.69
C HIS A 148 -16.65 2.14 -22.44
N GLY A 149 -17.82 1.77 -21.86
CA GLY A 149 -18.19 0.37 -21.63
C GLY A 149 -17.37 -0.32 -20.54
N LEU A 150 -16.71 0.46 -19.68
CA LEU A 150 -15.93 -0.02 -18.54
C LEU A 150 -16.74 -0.06 -17.24
N ALA A 151 -17.83 0.67 -17.15
CA ALA A 151 -18.84 0.53 -16.09
C ALA A 151 -20.09 -0.14 -16.68
N TYR A 152 -20.53 -1.23 -16.07
CA TYR A 152 -21.67 -2.02 -16.53
C TYR A 152 -22.42 -2.64 -15.36
N LYS A 153 -23.69 -2.99 -15.56
CA LYS A 153 -24.52 -3.63 -14.54
C LYS A 153 -24.71 -5.11 -14.88
N SER A 154 -24.42 -5.99 -13.93
CA SER A 154 -24.51 -7.44 -14.13
C SER A 154 -25.16 -8.10 -12.92
N GLU A 155 -25.96 -9.13 -13.18
CA GLU A 155 -26.52 -10.00 -12.14
C GLU A 155 -25.58 -11.19 -11.95
N MET A 156 -25.01 -11.32 -10.77
CA MET A 156 -24.01 -12.34 -10.48
C MET A 156 -23.93 -12.64 -8.97
N PRO A 157 -23.40 -13.81 -8.58
CA PRO A 157 -23.07 -14.07 -7.20
C PRO A 157 -21.93 -13.16 -6.76
N ILE A 158 -22.18 -12.36 -5.72
CA ILE A 158 -21.20 -11.47 -5.10
C ILE A 158 -20.96 -11.87 -3.65
N ASN A 159 -19.86 -11.38 -3.08
CA ASN A 159 -19.64 -11.43 -1.65
C ASN A 159 -20.63 -10.48 -0.97
N TRP A 160 -21.39 -10.98 -0.03
CA TRP A 160 -22.39 -10.22 0.73
C TRP A 160 -22.07 -10.28 2.22
N CYS A 161 -21.96 -9.12 2.86
CA CYS A 161 -21.85 -9.04 4.31
C CYS A 161 -23.24 -8.94 4.95
N PRO A 162 -23.69 -9.96 5.70
CA PRO A 162 -25.03 -9.91 6.32
C PRO A 162 -25.13 -8.87 7.46
N SER A 163 -24.04 -8.55 8.11
CA SER A 163 -23.99 -7.51 9.16
C SER A 163 -24.00 -6.10 8.57
N CYS A 164 -23.17 -5.84 7.57
CA CYS A 164 -23.14 -4.55 6.87
C CYS A 164 -24.31 -4.38 5.90
N LYS A 165 -25.03 -5.45 5.56
CA LYS A 165 -26.15 -5.48 4.60
C LYS A 165 -25.80 -4.88 3.24
N CYS A 166 -24.60 -5.20 2.70
CA CYS A 166 -24.15 -4.70 1.41
C CYS A 166 -23.24 -5.70 0.69
N GLY A 167 -23.12 -5.52 -0.63
CA GLY A 167 -22.15 -6.22 -1.48
C GLY A 167 -20.73 -5.74 -1.20
N LEU A 168 -19.77 -6.65 -1.35
CA LEU A 168 -18.35 -6.39 -1.17
C LEU A 168 -17.58 -6.79 -2.43
N ALA A 169 -16.53 -6.04 -2.74
CA ALA A 169 -15.52 -6.46 -3.71
C ALA A 169 -14.69 -7.63 -3.14
N ASN A 170 -14.01 -8.36 -4.01
CA ASN A 170 -13.17 -9.49 -3.57
C ASN A 170 -12.04 -9.02 -2.65
N GLU A 171 -11.52 -7.84 -2.90
CA GLU A 171 -10.45 -7.19 -2.17
C GLU A 171 -10.86 -6.79 -0.73
N GLU A 172 -12.16 -6.65 -0.47
CA GLU A 172 -12.73 -6.30 0.83
C GLU A 172 -13.06 -7.54 1.69
N VAL A 173 -12.67 -8.74 1.23
CA VAL A 173 -12.88 -10.00 1.95
C VAL A 173 -11.54 -10.61 2.34
N VAL A 174 -11.30 -10.74 3.64
CA VAL A 174 -10.07 -11.28 4.20
C VAL A 174 -10.37 -12.56 4.97
N GLY A 175 -9.80 -13.69 4.51
CA GLY A 175 -10.03 -14.99 5.15
C GLY A 175 -11.50 -15.41 5.22
N GLY A 176 -12.31 -15.04 4.20
CA GLY A 176 -13.75 -15.33 4.17
C GLY A 176 -14.62 -14.39 5.00
N ASN A 177 -14.03 -13.37 5.62
CA ASN A 177 -14.73 -12.41 6.46
C ASN A 177 -14.70 -11.00 5.86
N CYS A 178 -15.72 -10.20 6.19
CA CYS A 178 -15.75 -8.79 5.84
C CYS A 178 -14.61 -8.03 6.53
N GLU A 179 -13.76 -7.36 5.78
CA GLU A 179 -12.63 -6.58 6.31
C GLU A 179 -13.09 -5.53 7.35
N ARG A 180 -14.29 -4.97 7.17
CA ARG A 180 -14.83 -3.89 8.01
C ARG A 180 -15.37 -4.34 9.36
N CYS A 181 -16.18 -5.41 9.38
CA CYS A 181 -16.88 -5.82 10.59
C CYS A 181 -16.48 -7.21 11.11
N GLY A 182 -15.63 -7.93 10.38
CA GLY A 182 -15.19 -9.28 10.74
C GLY A 182 -16.25 -10.38 10.57
N THR A 183 -17.46 -10.05 10.12
CA THR A 183 -18.54 -11.04 9.92
C THR A 183 -18.25 -11.91 8.71
N GLN A 184 -18.51 -13.20 8.82
CA GLN A 184 -18.38 -14.14 7.70
C GLN A 184 -19.26 -13.71 6.53
N VAL A 185 -18.67 -13.61 5.34
CA VAL A 185 -19.38 -13.26 4.10
C VAL A 185 -20.11 -14.48 3.54
N ILE A 186 -21.25 -14.22 2.91
CA ILE A 186 -22.02 -15.22 2.18
C ILE A 186 -22.09 -14.88 0.70
N ARG A 187 -22.44 -15.83 -0.14
CA ARG A 187 -22.71 -15.58 -1.56
C ARG A 187 -24.18 -15.19 -1.74
N ARG A 188 -24.42 -14.11 -2.45
CA ARG A 188 -25.75 -13.63 -2.80
C ARG A 188 -25.78 -13.19 -4.25
N VAL A 189 -26.75 -13.68 -5.02
CA VAL A 189 -26.98 -13.20 -6.39
C VAL A 189 -27.63 -11.82 -6.32
N LYS A 190 -26.99 -10.83 -6.91
CA LYS A 190 -27.51 -9.46 -6.98
C LYS A 190 -27.11 -8.79 -8.30
N LYS A 191 -27.96 -7.87 -8.73
CA LYS A 191 -27.65 -6.98 -9.84
C LYS A 191 -26.77 -5.84 -9.32
N GLN A 192 -25.51 -5.80 -9.79
CA GLN A 192 -24.47 -4.90 -9.28
C GLN A 192 -23.82 -4.11 -10.39
N TRP A 193 -23.38 -2.89 -10.08
CA TRP A 193 -22.43 -2.17 -10.93
C TRP A 193 -21.05 -2.79 -10.77
N MET A 194 -20.43 -2.98 -11.94
CA MET A 194 -19.09 -3.52 -12.07
C MET A 194 -18.21 -2.53 -12.83
N LEU A 195 -16.96 -2.39 -12.41
CA LEU A 195 -15.93 -1.71 -13.21
C LEU A 195 -14.97 -2.75 -13.80
N LYS A 196 -14.75 -2.66 -15.11
CA LYS A 196 -13.98 -3.62 -15.90
C LYS A 196 -12.46 -3.39 -15.73
N ILE A 197 -11.98 -3.49 -14.50
CA ILE A 197 -10.55 -3.38 -14.17
C ILE A 197 -9.71 -4.45 -14.88
N THR A 198 -10.31 -5.60 -15.20
CA THR A 198 -9.65 -6.68 -15.94
C THR A 198 -9.19 -6.24 -17.33
N ALA A 199 -9.86 -5.27 -17.96
CA ALA A 199 -9.43 -4.69 -19.23
C ALA A 199 -8.08 -3.95 -19.13
N TYR A 200 -7.68 -3.59 -17.92
CA TYR A 200 -6.43 -2.89 -17.62
C TYR A 200 -5.38 -3.81 -16.95
N ALA A 201 -5.67 -5.09 -16.78
CA ALA A 201 -4.79 -6.01 -16.05
C ALA A 201 -3.35 -6.02 -16.59
N GLN A 202 -3.15 -6.05 -17.91
CA GLN A 202 -1.81 -6.01 -18.49
C GLN A 202 -1.13 -4.65 -18.30
N LYS A 203 -1.84 -3.54 -18.53
CA LYS A 203 -1.30 -2.19 -18.31
C LYS A 203 -0.89 -1.97 -16.86
N LEU A 204 -1.68 -2.48 -15.90
CA LEU A 204 -1.36 -2.45 -14.48
C LEU A 204 -0.08 -3.23 -14.13
N LEU A 205 0.19 -4.34 -14.82
CA LEU A 205 1.43 -5.11 -14.67
C LEU A 205 2.63 -4.38 -15.29
N ASP A 206 2.48 -3.92 -16.53
CA ASP A 206 3.55 -3.26 -17.28
C ASP A 206 3.99 -1.96 -16.58
N GLY A 207 3.05 -1.22 -16.02
CA GLY A 207 3.31 0.01 -15.26
C GLY A 207 4.20 -0.22 -14.03
N LEU A 208 4.16 -1.39 -13.39
CA LEU A 208 5.01 -1.70 -12.24
C LEU A 208 6.51 -1.70 -12.55
N ASP A 209 6.87 -1.88 -13.83
CA ASP A 209 8.27 -1.87 -14.26
C ASP A 209 8.78 -0.43 -14.52
N THR A 210 7.89 0.56 -14.57
CA THR A 210 8.20 1.96 -14.86
C THR A 210 8.28 2.83 -13.60
N VAL A 211 7.96 2.29 -12.43
CA VAL A 211 7.85 3.03 -11.16
C VAL A 211 8.79 2.49 -10.08
N ASP A 212 9.19 3.37 -9.15
CA ASP A 212 10.00 3.04 -7.97
C ASP A 212 9.11 2.67 -6.77
N PHE A 213 8.39 1.57 -6.90
CA PHE A 213 7.64 1.01 -5.78
C PHE A 213 8.48 -0.03 -5.04
N ILE A 214 8.36 -0.10 -3.72
CA ILE A 214 9.03 -1.14 -2.94
C ILE A 214 8.61 -2.53 -3.43
N ASP A 215 9.55 -3.48 -3.43
CA ASP A 215 9.37 -4.82 -4.00
C ASP A 215 8.14 -5.55 -3.44
N LYS A 216 7.86 -5.41 -2.14
CA LYS A 216 6.68 -6.01 -1.50
C LYS A 216 5.37 -5.57 -2.18
N VAL A 217 5.24 -4.30 -2.53
CA VAL A 217 4.06 -3.78 -3.24
C VAL A 217 3.98 -4.35 -4.64
N LYS A 218 5.09 -4.34 -5.39
CA LYS A 218 5.14 -4.90 -6.76
C LYS A 218 4.76 -6.39 -6.77
N VAL A 219 5.34 -7.17 -5.86
CA VAL A 219 5.07 -8.62 -5.75
C VAL A 219 3.60 -8.88 -5.38
N GLN A 220 3.05 -8.14 -4.41
CA GLN A 220 1.65 -8.32 -4.03
C GLN A 220 0.69 -7.98 -5.17
N GLN A 221 0.91 -6.88 -5.90
CA GLN A 221 0.07 -6.51 -7.04
C GLN A 221 0.19 -7.51 -8.18
N ARG A 222 1.41 -7.97 -8.52
CA ARG A 222 1.60 -9.02 -9.54
C ARG A 222 0.88 -10.31 -9.16
N ASN A 223 0.97 -10.74 -7.92
CA ASN A 223 0.30 -11.94 -7.44
C ASN A 223 -1.23 -11.79 -7.43
N TRP A 224 -1.74 -10.61 -7.10
CA TRP A 224 -3.16 -10.30 -7.09
C TRP A 224 -3.74 -10.27 -8.49
N ILE A 225 -3.07 -9.59 -9.43
CA ILE A 225 -3.46 -9.57 -10.84
C ILE A 225 -3.31 -10.97 -11.43
N GLY A 226 -2.27 -11.71 -11.05
CA GLY A 226 -2.11 -13.14 -11.28
C GLY A 226 -2.15 -13.50 -12.77
N ARG A 227 -1.29 -12.85 -13.57
CA ARG A 227 -1.15 -13.18 -14.99
C ARG A 227 -0.62 -14.59 -15.17
N SER A 228 -1.32 -15.38 -15.95
CA SER A 228 -0.93 -16.72 -16.34
C SER A 228 -0.98 -16.88 -17.86
N VAL A 229 0.00 -17.58 -18.41
CA VAL A 229 0.06 -17.92 -19.83
C VAL A 229 -0.18 -19.42 -19.94
N GLY A 230 -1.07 -19.81 -20.79
CA GLY A 230 -1.43 -21.20 -21.01
C GLY A 230 -2.14 -21.39 -22.34
N ALA A 231 -3.00 -22.37 -22.40
CA ALA A 231 -3.86 -22.63 -23.56
C ALA A 231 -5.32 -22.84 -23.14
N GLU A 232 -6.24 -22.38 -23.95
CA GLU A 232 -7.59 -22.89 -23.97
C GLU A 232 -7.62 -24.12 -24.89
N VAL A 233 -8.18 -25.24 -24.40
CA VAL A 233 -8.19 -26.52 -25.10
C VAL A 233 -9.63 -27.03 -25.18
N ASP A 234 -10.06 -27.40 -26.36
CA ASP A 234 -11.39 -27.94 -26.62
C ASP A 234 -11.36 -29.48 -26.53
N PHE A 235 -12.11 -30.00 -25.57
CA PHE A 235 -12.39 -31.42 -25.43
C PHE A 235 -13.76 -31.73 -26.04
N ALA A 236 -13.77 -32.53 -27.10
CA ALA A 236 -15.06 -33.04 -27.61
C ALA A 236 -15.71 -33.94 -26.55
N LEU A 237 -17.02 -34.03 -26.56
CA LEU A 237 -17.78 -34.94 -25.70
C LEU A 237 -18.27 -36.15 -26.51
N THR A 238 -18.57 -37.23 -25.79
CA THR A 238 -19.31 -38.37 -26.39
C THR A 238 -20.76 -37.99 -26.72
N ALA A 239 -21.27 -36.87 -26.17
CA ALA A 239 -22.47 -36.21 -26.64
C ALA A 239 -22.22 -35.52 -27.99
N GLU A 240 -22.90 -35.94 -29.04
CA GLU A 240 -22.63 -35.55 -30.40
C GLU A 240 -22.74 -34.00 -30.59
N GLY A 241 -21.68 -33.40 -31.18
CA GLY A 241 -21.59 -31.96 -31.46
C GLY A 241 -21.25 -31.10 -30.25
N GLU A 242 -21.06 -31.67 -29.07
CA GLU A 242 -20.77 -30.91 -27.85
C GLU A 242 -19.28 -30.95 -27.51
N LYS A 243 -18.82 -29.86 -26.89
CA LYS A 243 -17.45 -29.73 -26.41
C LYS A 243 -17.36 -28.95 -25.12
N VAL A 244 -16.30 -29.20 -24.35
CA VAL A 244 -15.92 -28.42 -23.18
C VAL A 244 -14.60 -27.75 -23.44
N ARG A 245 -14.55 -26.44 -23.25
CA ARG A 245 -13.31 -25.67 -23.32
C ARG A 245 -12.73 -25.55 -21.92
N VAL A 246 -11.45 -25.90 -21.76
CA VAL A 246 -10.72 -25.78 -20.50
C VAL A 246 -9.55 -24.83 -20.68
N PHE A 247 -9.21 -24.07 -19.63
CA PHE A 247 -7.97 -23.30 -19.57
C PHE A 247 -6.96 -24.03 -18.71
N THR A 248 -5.74 -24.19 -19.22
CA THR A 248 -4.63 -24.78 -18.45
C THR A 248 -3.33 -23.98 -18.61
N THR A 249 -2.59 -23.82 -17.53
CA THR A 249 -1.22 -23.26 -17.52
C THR A 249 -0.17 -24.33 -17.83
N ARG A 250 -0.60 -25.60 -17.88
CA ARG A 250 0.23 -26.78 -18.14
C ARG A 250 -0.26 -27.57 -19.34
N PRO A 251 -0.35 -26.94 -20.53
CA PRO A 251 -0.76 -27.68 -21.75
C PRO A 251 0.23 -28.79 -22.11
N ASP A 252 1.49 -28.69 -21.69
CA ASP A 252 2.51 -29.74 -21.79
C ASP A 252 2.07 -31.09 -21.20
N THR A 253 1.25 -31.08 -20.16
CA THR A 253 0.80 -32.29 -19.46
C THR A 253 -0.50 -32.87 -20.01
N LEU A 254 -0.99 -32.38 -21.16
CA LEU A 254 -2.29 -32.79 -21.74
C LEU A 254 -2.39 -34.32 -22.02
N PHE A 255 -1.26 -34.99 -22.37
CA PHE A 255 -1.20 -36.41 -22.54
C PHE A 255 -1.47 -37.21 -21.24
N GLY A 256 -1.28 -36.57 -20.08
CA GLY A 256 -1.51 -37.14 -18.76
C GLY A 256 -2.90 -36.80 -18.16
N ALA A 257 -3.76 -36.11 -18.90
CA ALA A 257 -5.12 -35.81 -18.46
C ALA A 257 -5.96 -37.09 -18.45
N THR A 258 -6.29 -37.60 -17.25
CA THR A 258 -7.04 -38.83 -17.04
C THR A 258 -8.48 -38.66 -16.64
N TYR A 259 -8.88 -37.45 -16.28
CA TYR A 259 -10.26 -37.07 -16.03
C TYR A 259 -10.46 -35.55 -16.22
N MET A 260 -11.72 -35.14 -16.28
CA MET A 260 -12.14 -33.75 -16.36
C MET A 260 -12.95 -33.40 -15.13
N VAL A 261 -12.82 -32.19 -14.62
CA VAL A 261 -13.66 -31.71 -13.53
C VAL A 261 -14.37 -30.43 -13.96
N LEU A 262 -15.68 -30.42 -13.75
CA LEU A 262 -16.55 -29.25 -13.92
C LEU A 262 -16.94 -28.68 -12.56
N SER A 263 -17.12 -27.36 -12.52
CA SER A 263 -17.81 -26.72 -11.39
C SER A 263 -19.22 -27.30 -11.26
N PRO A 264 -19.74 -27.50 -10.05
CA PRO A 264 -21.12 -27.95 -9.84
C PRO A 264 -22.17 -27.07 -10.54
N GLU A 265 -21.87 -25.79 -10.74
CA GLU A 265 -22.76 -24.80 -11.40
C GLU A 265 -22.57 -24.73 -12.92
N HIS A 266 -21.73 -25.59 -13.51
CA HIS A 266 -21.43 -25.51 -14.95
C HIS A 266 -22.68 -25.76 -15.79
N PRO A 267 -23.01 -24.85 -16.76
CA PRO A 267 -24.26 -24.88 -17.51
C PRO A 267 -24.42 -26.13 -18.42
N LEU A 268 -23.32 -26.80 -18.75
CA LEU A 268 -23.32 -28.03 -19.53
C LEU A 268 -24.18 -29.12 -18.89
N ILE A 269 -24.19 -29.20 -17.56
CA ILE A 269 -24.94 -30.22 -16.83
C ILE A 269 -26.45 -30.08 -17.06
N ASP A 270 -26.95 -28.85 -17.04
CA ASP A 270 -28.37 -28.59 -17.32
C ASP A 270 -28.68 -28.77 -18.82
N LYS A 271 -27.74 -28.42 -19.71
CA LYS A 271 -27.88 -28.57 -21.15
C LYS A 271 -27.97 -30.03 -21.56
N LEU A 272 -27.20 -30.92 -20.92
CA LEU A 272 -27.12 -32.34 -21.25
C LEU A 272 -27.89 -33.24 -20.30
N LYS A 273 -28.85 -32.71 -19.54
CA LYS A 273 -29.61 -33.42 -18.50
C LYS A 273 -30.21 -34.77 -18.99
N ASP A 274 -30.68 -34.80 -20.25
CA ASP A 274 -31.33 -35.99 -20.83
C ASP A 274 -30.33 -37.12 -21.21
N GLN A 275 -29.04 -36.78 -21.25
CA GLN A 275 -27.96 -37.73 -21.56
C GLN A 275 -27.17 -38.16 -20.28
N ILE A 276 -27.39 -37.45 -19.18
CA ILE A 276 -26.77 -37.75 -17.88
C ILE A 276 -27.65 -38.70 -17.10
N THR A 277 -27.18 -39.91 -16.91
CA THR A 277 -27.98 -40.98 -16.30
C THR A 277 -28.15 -40.81 -14.78
N ASN A 278 -27.24 -40.10 -14.10
CA ASN A 278 -27.27 -39.81 -12.68
C ASN A 278 -27.52 -38.33 -12.39
N TYR A 279 -28.33 -37.64 -13.21
CA TYR A 279 -28.57 -36.18 -13.11
C TYR A 279 -29.02 -35.75 -11.70
N ASP A 280 -29.90 -36.51 -11.02
CA ASP A 280 -30.35 -36.20 -9.68
C ASP A 280 -29.21 -36.17 -8.64
N ALA A 281 -28.24 -37.08 -8.76
CA ALA A 281 -27.06 -37.07 -7.89
C ALA A 281 -26.17 -35.83 -8.16
N CYS A 282 -26.05 -35.42 -9.41
CA CYS A 282 -25.35 -34.19 -9.79
C CYS A 282 -26.02 -32.94 -9.19
N MET A 283 -27.36 -32.87 -9.21
CA MET A 283 -28.11 -31.76 -8.62
C MET A 283 -28.02 -31.75 -7.09
N ALA A 284 -28.06 -32.89 -6.45
CA ALA A 284 -27.86 -32.98 -5.01
C ALA A 284 -26.47 -32.49 -4.60
N TYR A 285 -25.42 -32.85 -5.34
CA TYR A 285 -24.07 -32.35 -5.10
C TYR A 285 -23.93 -30.85 -5.34
N ARG A 286 -24.56 -30.31 -6.39
CA ARG A 286 -24.64 -28.87 -6.65
C ARG A 286 -25.25 -28.12 -5.47
N ALA A 287 -26.34 -28.63 -4.92
CA ALA A 287 -27.03 -28.03 -3.78
C ALA A 287 -26.15 -28.02 -2.50
N GLU A 288 -25.37 -29.06 -2.28
CA GLU A 288 -24.41 -29.11 -1.16
C GLU A 288 -23.23 -28.13 -1.40
N ALA A 289 -22.66 -28.11 -2.59
CA ALA A 289 -21.58 -27.21 -2.94
C ALA A 289 -21.99 -25.72 -2.81
N ALA A 290 -23.24 -25.38 -3.15
CA ALA A 290 -23.79 -24.03 -3.04
C ALA A 290 -23.87 -23.49 -1.59
N LYS A 291 -23.80 -24.36 -0.59
CA LYS A 291 -23.76 -23.95 0.83
C LYS A 291 -22.39 -23.42 1.26
N LYS A 292 -21.35 -23.67 0.50
CA LYS A 292 -19.97 -23.30 0.79
C LYS A 292 -19.59 -22.00 0.04
N SER A 293 -18.84 -21.13 0.69
CA SER A 293 -18.23 -19.97 0.03
C SER A 293 -17.10 -20.41 -0.91
N ASP A 294 -16.72 -19.56 -1.88
CA ASP A 294 -15.59 -19.83 -2.78
C ASP A 294 -14.29 -20.02 -1.99
N PHE A 295 -14.13 -19.33 -0.86
CA PHE A 295 -12.98 -19.46 0.02
C PHE A 295 -12.94 -20.85 0.71
N GLU A 296 -14.07 -21.30 1.25
CA GLU A 296 -14.16 -22.63 1.84
C GLU A 296 -13.89 -23.73 0.81
N ARG A 297 -14.36 -23.54 -0.42
CA ARG A 297 -14.16 -24.48 -1.54
C ARG A 297 -12.71 -24.53 -2.01
N ALA A 298 -12.04 -23.36 -2.08
CA ALA A 298 -10.68 -23.26 -2.63
C ALA A 298 -9.57 -23.53 -1.60
N GLU A 299 -9.72 -23.02 -0.37
CA GLU A 299 -8.62 -22.94 0.61
C GLU A 299 -8.81 -23.85 1.83
N LEU A 300 -10.07 -24.07 2.28
CA LEU A 300 -10.34 -24.81 3.51
C LEU A 300 -10.69 -26.27 3.29
N ALA A 301 -11.00 -26.69 2.05
CA ALA A 301 -11.40 -28.06 1.75
C ALA A 301 -10.22 -29.04 1.84
N LYS A 302 -10.00 -29.58 3.05
CA LYS A 302 -9.03 -30.65 3.28
C LYS A 302 -9.47 -31.97 2.65
N ASP A 303 -10.78 -32.24 2.61
CA ASP A 303 -11.37 -33.42 2.01
C ASP A 303 -11.90 -33.13 0.60
N LYS A 304 -11.34 -33.85 -0.40
CA LYS A 304 -11.85 -33.76 -1.77
C LYS A 304 -13.20 -34.48 -1.88
N THR A 305 -14.21 -33.78 -2.40
CA THR A 305 -15.53 -34.33 -2.68
C THR A 305 -15.86 -34.21 -4.15
N GLY A 306 -16.67 -35.09 -4.67
CA GLY A 306 -17.10 -35.03 -6.06
C GLY A 306 -18.11 -36.12 -6.41
N VAL A 307 -18.80 -35.92 -7.54
CA VAL A 307 -19.73 -36.88 -8.16
C VAL A 307 -19.30 -37.08 -9.61
N GLN A 308 -19.12 -38.33 -10.04
CA GLN A 308 -18.86 -38.64 -11.44
C GLN A 308 -20.15 -38.42 -12.25
N VAL A 309 -20.04 -37.75 -13.37
CA VAL A 309 -21.13 -37.59 -14.33
C VAL A 309 -21.20 -38.82 -15.19
N GLU A 310 -22.32 -39.52 -15.15
CA GLU A 310 -22.52 -40.74 -15.91
C GLU A 310 -23.32 -40.48 -17.20
N GLY A 311 -23.06 -41.25 -18.28
CA GLY A 311 -23.73 -41.10 -19.55
C GLY A 311 -22.95 -40.27 -20.57
N ILE A 312 -22.08 -39.37 -20.12
CA ILE A 312 -21.20 -38.60 -20.99
C ILE A 312 -19.74 -38.67 -20.55
N ARG A 313 -18.83 -38.55 -21.51
CA ARG A 313 -17.36 -38.55 -21.29
C ARG A 313 -16.73 -37.44 -22.12
N ALA A 314 -15.57 -36.98 -21.71
CA ALA A 314 -14.73 -36.06 -22.50
C ALA A 314 -13.70 -36.89 -23.31
N ILE A 315 -13.36 -36.42 -24.50
CA ILE A 315 -12.36 -37.04 -25.37
C ILE A 315 -11.09 -36.18 -25.30
N ASN A 316 -10.01 -36.75 -24.84
CA ASN A 316 -8.72 -36.08 -24.81
C ASN A 316 -8.24 -35.78 -26.24
N PRO A 317 -8.02 -34.50 -26.60
CA PRO A 317 -7.79 -34.13 -28.01
C PRO A 317 -6.46 -34.61 -28.59
N VAL A 318 -5.49 -35.01 -27.76
CA VAL A 318 -4.17 -35.48 -28.24
C VAL A 318 -4.02 -36.98 -28.21
N THR A 319 -4.75 -37.67 -27.34
CA THR A 319 -4.69 -39.17 -27.25
C THR A 319 -5.89 -39.85 -27.88
N GLY A 320 -7.00 -39.12 -28.08
CA GLY A 320 -8.28 -39.69 -28.51
C GLY A 320 -8.98 -40.55 -27.43
N THR A 321 -8.44 -40.61 -26.24
CA THR A 321 -8.98 -41.43 -25.16
C THR A 321 -10.18 -40.77 -24.50
N GLU A 322 -11.21 -41.53 -24.20
CA GLU A 322 -12.35 -41.08 -23.42
C GLU A 322 -11.99 -41.04 -21.95
N ILE A 323 -12.19 -39.88 -21.31
CA ILE A 323 -11.94 -39.66 -19.89
C ILE A 323 -13.24 -39.33 -19.15
N PRO A 324 -13.40 -39.75 -17.89
CA PRO A 324 -14.59 -39.44 -17.09
C PRO A 324 -14.67 -37.97 -16.74
N ILE A 325 -15.92 -37.50 -16.62
CA ILE A 325 -16.24 -36.13 -16.15
C ILE A 325 -16.71 -36.23 -14.72
N TRP A 326 -16.20 -35.33 -13.88
CA TRP A 326 -16.60 -35.20 -12.48
C TRP A 326 -17.12 -33.79 -12.17
N LEU A 327 -18.05 -33.69 -11.23
CA LEU A 327 -18.39 -32.47 -10.54
C LEU A 327 -17.58 -32.42 -9.24
N SER A 328 -16.90 -31.32 -8.99
CA SER A 328 -16.25 -31.11 -7.70
C SER A 328 -16.24 -29.63 -7.31
N ASP A 329 -16.37 -29.38 -6.03
CA ASP A 329 -16.49 -28.04 -5.46
C ASP A 329 -15.17 -27.25 -5.45
N TYR A 330 -14.01 -27.90 -5.68
CA TYR A 330 -12.74 -27.18 -5.81
C TYR A 330 -12.58 -26.46 -7.17
N VAL A 331 -13.46 -26.73 -8.14
CA VAL A 331 -13.52 -25.99 -9.42
C VAL A 331 -14.60 -24.93 -9.33
N LEU A 332 -14.24 -23.68 -9.61
CA LEU A 332 -15.11 -22.52 -9.49
C LEU A 332 -15.54 -21.99 -10.87
N MET A 333 -16.81 -21.66 -11.05
CA MET A 333 -17.30 -20.97 -12.25
C MET A 333 -16.69 -19.59 -12.45
N THR A 334 -16.19 -19.00 -11.38
CA THR A 334 -15.58 -17.67 -11.39
C THR A 334 -14.13 -17.67 -11.88
N TYR A 335 -13.52 -18.83 -12.14
CA TYR A 335 -12.15 -18.95 -12.64
C TYR A 335 -12.09 -19.77 -13.93
N GLY A 336 -11.50 -19.17 -14.99
CA GLY A 336 -11.39 -19.79 -16.31
C GLY A 336 -12.76 -20.06 -16.95
N THR A 337 -12.96 -21.29 -17.40
CA THR A 337 -14.19 -21.75 -18.05
C THR A 337 -15.15 -22.49 -17.12
N GLY A 338 -14.80 -22.60 -15.82
CA GLY A 338 -15.53 -23.45 -14.87
C GLY A 338 -15.29 -24.96 -15.10
N ALA A 339 -14.28 -25.29 -15.92
CA ALA A 339 -13.87 -26.65 -16.25
C ALA A 339 -12.34 -26.76 -16.22
N ILE A 340 -11.81 -27.86 -15.77
CA ILE A 340 -10.39 -28.18 -15.81
C ILE A 340 -10.14 -29.58 -16.37
N MET A 341 -9.04 -29.73 -17.09
CA MET A 341 -8.43 -31.04 -17.30
C MET A 341 -7.64 -31.39 -16.04
N ALA A 342 -7.75 -32.60 -15.55
CA ALA A 342 -7.07 -33.03 -14.36
C ALA A 342 -5.91 -33.96 -14.70
N VAL A 343 -4.72 -33.63 -14.17
CA VAL A 343 -3.48 -34.33 -14.41
C VAL A 343 -2.87 -34.76 -13.09
N PRO A 344 -3.34 -35.89 -12.53
CA PRO A 344 -3.00 -36.27 -11.15
C PRO A 344 -1.51 -36.56 -10.93
N ALA A 345 -0.78 -36.94 -11.95
CA ALA A 345 0.67 -37.12 -11.81
C ALA A 345 1.44 -35.81 -11.56
N HIS A 346 0.87 -34.65 -11.92
CA HIS A 346 1.59 -33.36 -11.96
C HIS A 346 0.84 -32.17 -11.34
N ASP A 347 -0.29 -32.41 -10.68
CA ASP A 347 -1.00 -31.41 -9.85
C ASP A 347 -1.39 -32.03 -8.51
N THR A 348 -1.05 -31.39 -7.41
CA THR A 348 -1.27 -31.94 -6.06
C THR A 348 -2.75 -32.14 -5.75
N ARG A 349 -3.62 -31.20 -6.19
CA ARG A 349 -5.08 -31.29 -5.93
C ARG A 349 -5.69 -32.44 -6.73
N ASP A 350 -5.25 -32.61 -7.97
CA ASP A 350 -5.70 -33.68 -8.85
C ASP A 350 -5.19 -35.04 -8.35
N TRP A 351 -3.97 -35.09 -7.81
CA TRP A 351 -3.39 -36.26 -7.19
C TRP A 351 -4.20 -36.77 -6.00
N GLU A 352 -4.52 -35.83 -5.07
CA GLU A 352 -5.33 -36.14 -3.89
C GLU A 352 -6.73 -36.64 -4.28
N PHE A 353 -7.34 -36.04 -5.30
CA PHE A 353 -8.63 -36.43 -5.83
C PHE A 353 -8.58 -37.80 -6.50
N ALA A 354 -7.61 -38.02 -7.39
CA ALA A 354 -7.42 -39.26 -8.09
C ALA A 354 -7.13 -40.43 -7.14
N HIS A 355 -6.33 -40.18 -6.12
CA HIS A 355 -6.01 -41.17 -5.09
C HIS A 355 -7.26 -41.56 -4.28
N LYS A 356 -8.09 -40.57 -3.90
CA LYS A 356 -9.33 -40.82 -3.16
C LYS A 356 -10.35 -41.65 -3.98
N PHE A 357 -10.47 -41.38 -5.27
CA PHE A 357 -11.51 -41.98 -6.12
C PHE A 357 -10.97 -43.11 -7.01
N GLY A 358 -9.72 -43.51 -6.85
CA GLY A 358 -9.11 -44.63 -7.59
C GLY A 358 -8.97 -44.36 -9.09
N ILE A 359 -8.72 -43.09 -9.50
CA ILE A 359 -8.56 -42.71 -10.90
C ILE A 359 -7.11 -42.96 -11.33
N PRO A 360 -6.87 -43.51 -12.54
CA PRO A 360 -5.52 -43.79 -13.04
C PRO A 360 -4.68 -42.52 -13.14
N MET A 361 -3.39 -42.60 -12.87
CA MET A 361 -2.39 -41.55 -13.02
C MET A 361 -1.39 -41.93 -14.12
N ILE A 362 -1.04 -40.97 -14.98
CA ILE A 362 -0.08 -41.16 -16.07
C ILE A 362 1.05 -40.15 -15.89
N GLU A 363 2.27 -40.66 -15.65
CA GLU A 363 3.47 -39.81 -15.62
C GLU A 363 3.77 -39.32 -17.03
N VAL A 364 3.82 -37.98 -17.19
CA VAL A 364 4.17 -37.33 -18.46
C VAL A 364 5.36 -36.36 -18.33
N VAL A 365 5.83 -36.15 -17.12
CA VAL A 365 7.09 -35.43 -16.83
C VAL A 365 7.90 -36.32 -15.90
N ALA A 366 9.05 -36.77 -16.37
CA ALA A 366 9.94 -37.66 -15.59
C ALA A 366 10.69 -36.84 -14.52
N GLY A 367 10.93 -37.45 -13.36
CA GLY A 367 11.78 -36.86 -12.32
C GLY A 367 11.30 -37.03 -10.89
N GLY A 368 10.07 -37.55 -10.67
CA GLY A 368 9.49 -37.81 -9.36
C GLY A 368 8.92 -39.20 -9.20
N ASN A 369 8.42 -39.52 -7.99
CA ASN A 369 7.66 -40.73 -7.73
C ASN A 369 6.18 -40.39 -7.58
N ILE A 370 5.41 -40.56 -8.66
CA ILE A 370 3.99 -40.22 -8.71
C ILE A 370 3.10 -41.08 -7.79
N GLU A 371 3.62 -42.24 -7.32
CA GLU A 371 2.91 -43.07 -6.35
C GLU A 371 2.89 -42.45 -4.93
N GLU A 372 3.92 -41.62 -4.60
CA GLU A 372 4.04 -41.01 -3.30
C GLU A 372 3.48 -39.57 -3.28
N ALA A 373 3.65 -38.82 -4.37
CA ALA A 373 3.15 -37.47 -4.51
C ALA A 373 3.16 -37.01 -5.98
N ALA A 374 2.34 -36.01 -6.30
CA ALA A 374 2.41 -35.35 -7.59
C ALA A 374 3.78 -34.68 -7.84
N TYR A 375 4.37 -34.94 -9.01
CA TYR A 375 5.61 -34.27 -9.42
C TYR A 375 5.28 -32.93 -10.08
N THR A 376 5.54 -31.86 -9.36
CA THR A 376 5.18 -30.49 -9.76
C THR A 376 6.35 -29.64 -10.23
N ASP A 377 7.59 -30.15 -10.17
CA ASP A 377 8.76 -29.43 -10.65
C ASP A 377 8.71 -29.25 -12.17
N ILE A 378 8.75 -28.00 -12.60
CA ILE A 378 8.62 -27.62 -14.01
C ILE A 378 9.94 -27.21 -14.64
N GLN A 379 11.03 -27.04 -13.85
CA GLN A 379 12.28 -26.47 -14.37
C GLN A 379 13.19 -27.54 -15.00
N ASP A 380 13.33 -28.68 -14.36
CA ASP A 380 14.25 -29.74 -14.78
C ASP A 380 13.57 -30.96 -15.40
N GLY A 381 12.23 -31.01 -15.41
CA GLY A 381 11.44 -32.10 -15.94
C GLY A 381 11.60 -32.32 -17.45
N VAL A 382 11.67 -33.58 -17.85
CA VAL A 382 11.70 -34.01 -19.25
C VAL A 382 10.42 -34.80 -19.56
N MET A 383 9.81 -34.49 -20.71
CA MET A 383 8.56 -35.13 -21.13
C MET A 383 8.75 -36.61 -21.46
N VAL A 384 7.84 -37.43 -20.93
CA VAL A 384 7.72 -38.87 -21.19
C VAL A 384 6.25 -39.21 -21.46
N ASN A 385 5.95 -40.33 -22.07
CA ASN A 385 4.59 -40.78 -22.38
C ASN A 385 3.71 -39.75 -23.08
N SER A 386 4.33 -38.81 -23.81
CA SER A 386 3.68 -37.62 -24.38
C SER A 386 3.83 -37.48 -25.89
N GLY A 387 3.90 -38.63 -26.60
CA GLY A 387 3.97 -38.68 -28.06
C GLY A 387 5.11 -37.81 -28.61
N PHE A 388 4.79 -36.82 -29.45
CA PHE A 388 5.76 -35.94 -30.10
C PHE A 388 6.51 -35.00 -29.13
N LEU A 389 6.07 -34.89 -27.89
CA LEU A 389 6.74 -34.08 -26.85
C LEU A 389 7.83 -34.85 -26.10
N ASN A 390 7.92 -36.18 -26.26
CA ASN A 390 8.89 -37.02 -25.56
C ASN A 390 10.32 -36.50 -25.71
N GLY A 391 11.05 -36.41 -24.60
CA GLY A 391 12.42 -35.94 -24.57
C GLY A 391 12.58 -34.41 -24.53
N MET A 392 11.53 -33.66 -24.73
CA MET A 392 11.59 -32.20 -24.61
C MET A 392 11.62 -31.77 -23.14
N LYS A 393 12.25 -30.66 -22.85
CA LYS A 393 12.06 -29.99 -21.57
C LYS A 393 10.68 -29.34 -21.50
N VAL A 394 10.10 -29.21 -20.31
CA VAL A 394 8.75 -28.67 -20.08
C VAL A 394 8.51 -27.33 -20.80
N ALA A 395 9.47 -26.41 -20.78
CA ALA A 395 9.32 -25.10 -21.47
C ALA A 395 9.14 -25.26 -22.99
N GLN A 396 9.91 -26.14 -23.63
CA GLN A 396 9.81 -26.44 -25.07
C GLN A 396 8.51 -27.18 -25.39
N ALA A 397 8.12 -28.12 -24.54
CA ALA A 397 6.88 -28.87 -24.70
C ALA A 397 5.63 -27.96 -24.63
N LYS A 398 5.63 -26.95 -23.76
CA LYS A 398 4.53 -25.96 -23.69
C LYS A 398 4.34 -25.21 -25.01
N GLU A 399 5.41 -24.76 -25.65
CA GLU A 399 5.32 -24.06 -26.93
C GLU A 399 4.90 -25.02 -28.02
N ALA A 400 5.50 -26.21 -28.11
CA ALA A 400 5.20 -27.20 -29.13
C ALA A 400 3.73 -27.70 -29.08
N ILE A 401 3.19 -27.91 -27.87
CA ILE A 401 1.79 -28.36 -27.74
C ILE A 401 0.81 -27.24 -28.09
N ILE A 402 1.10 -25.99 -27.75
CA ILE A 402 0.25 -24.84 -28.11
C ILE A 402 0.21 -24.71 -29.63
N GLU A 403 1.35 -24.75 -30.31
CA GLU A 403 1.42 -24.73 -31.78
C GLU A 403 0.63 -25.88 -32.41
N TYR A 404 0.74 -27.08 -31.85
CA TYR A 404 -0.03 -28.24 -32.28
C TYR A 404 -1.54 -28.02 -32.16
N LEU A 405 -1.99 -27.50 -30.98
CA LEU A 405 -3.41 -27.22 -30.72
C LEU A 405 -3.96 -26.18 -31.68
N GLU A 406 -3.25 -25.09 -31.92
CA GLU A 406 -3.66 -24.03 -32.85
C GLU A 406 -3.74 -24.54 -34.30
N LYS A 407 -2.72 -25.28 -34.76
CA LYS A 407 -2.66 -25.85 -36.11
C LYS A 407 -3.82 -26.82 -36.41
N ASN A 408 -4.24 -27.57 -35.39
CA ASN A 408 -5.31 -28.57 -35.54
C ASN A 408 -6.69 -28.03 -35.14
N GLY A 409 -6.84 -26.76 -34.76
CA GLY A 409 -8.12 -26.16 -34.34
C GLY A 409 -8.67 -26.77 -33.03
N LEU A 410 -7.79 -27.28 -32.18
CA LEU A 410 -8.13 -27.93 -30.91
C LEU A 410 -7.97 -27.02 -29.71
N GLY A 411 -7.45 -25.81 -29.91
CA GLY A 411 -7.22 -24.84 -28.86
C GLY A 411 -6.42 -23.65 -29.34
N GLU A 412 -6.16 -22.73 -28.43
CA GLU A 412 -5.39 -21.50 -28.70
C GLU A 412 -4.58 -21.06 -27.49
N LYS A 413 -3.48 -20.32 -27.73
CA LYS A 413 -2.73 -19.67 -26.66
C LYS A 413 -3.60 -18.65 -25.95
N LYS A 414 -3.56 -18.64 -24.64
CA LYS A 414 -4.38 -17.70 -23.85
C LYS A 414 -3.58 -17.10 -22.69
N VAL A 415 -3.76 -15.82 -22.50
CA VAL A 415 -3.34 -15.11 -21.31
C VAL A 415 -4.57 -14.91 -20.44
N ASN A 416 -4.47 -15.35 -19.19
CA ASN A 416 -5.54 -15.24 -18.21
C ASN A 416 -5.07 -14.46 -16.98
N TYR A 417 -6.00 -13.90 -16.22
CA TYR A 417 -5.72 -13.14 -15.01
C TYR A 417 -6.59 -13.66 -13.86
N LYS A 418 -6.03 -13.69 -12.64
CA LYS A 418 -6.82 -13.95 -11.43
C LYS A 418 -7.71 -12.78 -11.06
N LEU A 419 -7.26 -11.56 -11.40
CA LEU A 419 -8.01 -10.32 -11.16
C LEU A 419 -9.44 -10.45 -11.69
N ARG A 420 -10.39 -9.96 -10.91
CA ARG A 420 -11.82 -9.91 -11.27
C ARG A 420 -12.23 -8.46 -11.47
N ASP A 421 -13.33 -8.26 -12.21
CA ASP A 421 -13.95 -6.94 -12.31
C ASP A 421 -14.39 -6.47 -10.91
N TRP A 422 -14.23 -5.18 -10.69
CA TRP A 422 -14.47 -4.57 -9.40
C TRP A 422 -15.97 -4.42 -9.13
N VAL A 423 -16.48 -5.07 -8.06
CA VAL A 423 -17.86 -4.90 -7.57
C VAL A 423 -17.99 -3.49 -7.00
N PHE A 424 -18.65 -2.61 -7.73
CA PHE A 424 -18.54 -1.17 -7.51
C PHE A 424 -19.70 -0.57 -6.72
N SER A 425 -20.92 -1.06 -6.83
CA SER A 425 -22.06 -0.46 -6.12
C SER A 425 -22.26 -0.98 -4.70
N ARG A 426 -22.81 -0.12 -3.83
CA ARG A 426 -23.14 -0.40 -2.44
C ARG A 426 -24.62 -0.08 -2.15
N GLN A 427 -25.26 -0.94 -1.36
CA GLN A 427 -26.64 -0.77 -0.94
C GLN A 427 -26.68 0.01 0.37
N ARG A 428 -26.09 1.21 0.33
CA ARG A 428 -25.93 2.09 1.50
C ARG A 428 -26.31 3.54 1.13
N TYR A 429 -26.65 4.33 2.14
CA TYR A 429 -27.01 5.73 1.93
C TYR A 429 -25.76 6.63 1.80
N TRP A 430 -24.76 6.45 2.70
CA TRP A 430 -23.61 7.36 2.79
C TRP A 430 -22.50 6.99 1.81
N GLY A 431 -22.69 7.39 0.57
CA GLY A 431 -21.76 7.21 -0.53
C GLY A 431 -22.14 8.11 -1.71
N GLU A 432 -21.24 8.27 -2.67
CA GLU A 432 -21.51 9.07 -3.86
C GLU A 432 -22.65 8.44 -4.67
N PRO A 433 -23.71 9.19 -5.02
CA PRO A 433 -24.77 8.68 -5.89
C PRO A 433 -24.23 8.33 -7.29
N ILE A 434 -24.66 7.20 -7.83
CA ILE A 434 -24.33 6.80 -9.20
C ILE A 434 -25.20 7.60 -10.20
N PRO A 435 -24.63 8.40 -11.09
CA PRO A 435 -25.34 9.35 -11.95
C PRO A 435 -26.02 8.68 -13.15
N ILE A 436 -26.83 7.65 -12.91
CA ILE A 436 -27.57 6.90 -13.92
C ILE A 436 -29.08 6.98 -13.62
N VAL A 437 -29.85 7.03 -14.68
CA VAL A 437 -31.31 6.99 -14.65
C VAL A 437 -31.81 5.75 -15.39
N HIS A 438 -32.75 5.04 -14.79
CA HIS A 438 -33.43 3.88 -15.39
C HIS A 438 -34.75 4.30 -16.02
N CYS A 439 -34.89 4.10 -17.31
CA CYS A 439 -36.08 4.42 -18.10
C CYS A 439 -36.60 3.17 -18.81
N ASP A 440 -37.87 2.87 -18.71
CA ASP A 440 -38.47 1.68 -19.35
C ASP A 440 -38.30 1.69 -20.89
N LYS A 441 -38.28 2.90 -21.47
CA LYS A 441 -38.13 3.06 -22.92
C LYS A 441 -36.68 3.09 -23.39
N CYS A 442 -35.80 3.77 -22.61
CA CYS A 442 -34.42 4.07 -23.05
C CYS A 442 -33.38 3.18 -22.36
N GLY A 443 -33.75 2.38 -21.35
CA GLY A 443 -32.84 1.59 -20.55
C GLY A 443 -32.06 2.46 -19.55
N MET A 444 -30.79 2.15 -19.34
CA MET A 444 -29.89 2.92 -18.50
C MET A 444 -29.40 4.16 -19.24
N VAL A 445 -29.64 5.33 -18.69
CA VAL A 445 -29.32 6.64 -19.29
C VAL A 445 -28.42 7.42 -18.34
N ALA A 446 -27.29 7.90 -18.84
CA ALA A 446 -26.40 8.79 -18.08
C ALA A 446 -27.08 10.13 -17.77
N VAL A 447 -26.91 10.63 -16.55
CA VAL A 447 -27.29 12.02 -16.23
C VAL A 447 -26.39 12.96 -17.05
N PRO A 448 -26.93 14.03 -17.65
CA PRO A 448 -26.13 15.01 -18.38
C PRO A 448 -25.05 15.63 -17.48
N GLU A 449 -23.86 15.86 -18.02
CA GLU A 449 -22.70 16.34 -17.24
C GLU A 449 -22.93 17.73 -16.61
N ASP A 450 -23.72 18.57 -17.25
CA ASP A 450 -24.13 19.88 -16.76
C ASP A 450 -25.13 19.83 -15.61
N GLN A 451 -25.74 18.66 -15.37
CA GLN A 451 -26.64 18.40 -14.22
C GLN A 451 -25.95 17.74 -13.05
N LEU A 452 -24.65 17.50 -13.12
CA LEU A 452 -23.88 17.01 -11.99
C LEU A 452 -23.57 18.16 -10.99
N PRO A 453 -23.55 17.86 -9.69
CA PRO A 453 -23.67 16.54 -9.08
C PRO A 453 -25.13 16.11 -8.84
N VAL A 454 -25.38 14.80 -8.91
CA VAL A 454 -26.57 14.20 -8.30
C VAL A 454 -26.30 14.12 -6.79
N THR A 455 -27.04 14.90 -5.99
CA THR A 455 -26.81 15.00 -4.54
C THR A 455 -27.65 13.98 -3.77
N LEU A 456 -27.17 13.55 -2.59
CA LEU A 456 -27.95 12.77 -1.64
C LEU A 456 -29.11 13.59 -1.07
N PRO A 457 -30.30 13.00 -0.86
CA PRO A 457 -31.38 13.68 -0.15
C PRO A 457 -31.05 13.77 1.34
N MET A 458 -31.35 14.89 1.97
CA MET A 458 -31.24 15.04 3.42
C MET A 458 -32.44 14.35 4.08
N VAL A 459 -32.20 13.29 4.84
CA VAL A 459 -33.24 12.45 5.44
C VAL A 459 -32.85 12.01 6.85
N ASP A 460 -33.84 11.79 7.69
CA ASP A 460 -33.63 11.32 9.07
C ASP A 460 -33.53 9.80 9.19
N ASN A 461 -34.10 9.05 8.25
CA ASN A 461 -34.07 7.59 8.24
C ASN A 461 -33.39 7.06 6.97
N TYR A 462 -32.28 6.37 7.16
CA TYR A 462 -31.44 5.77 6.12
C TYR A 462 -30.90 4.39 6.53
N GLU A 463 -31.63 3.67 7.40
CA GLU A 463 -31.19 2.35 7.85
C GLU A 463 -31.16 1.34 6.67
N PRO A 464 -30.13 0.48 6.61
CA PRO A 464 -30.06 -0.56 5.59
C PRO A 464 -31.22 -1.53 5.66
N THR A 465 -31.76 -1.87 4.50
CA THR A 465 -32.92 -2.77 4.41
C THR A 465 -32.51 -4.24 4.54
N ASP A 466 -33.39 -5.08 5.07
CA ASP A 466 -33.17 -6.53 5.13
C ASP A 466 -33.33 -7.22 3.77
N SER A 467 -34.07 -6.60 2.85
CA SER A 467 -34.18 -7.05 1.45
C SER A 467 -32.83 -6.94 0.71
N GLY A 468 -31.89 -6.10 1.22
CA GLY A 468 -30.63 -5.80 0.58
C GLY A 468 -30.75 -4.78 -0.56
N GLU A 469 -31.87 -4.07 -0.64
CA GLU A 469 -32.00 -2.87 -1.48
C GLU A 469 -31.45 -1.65 -0.73
N SER A 470 -30.97 -0.66 -1.48
CA SER A 470 -30.48 0.58 -0.90
C SER A 470 -31.57 1.32 -0.11
N PRO A 471 -31.24 1.97 1.02
CA PRO A 471 -32.17 2.88 1.69
C PRO A 471 -32.74 3.98 0.79
N LEU A 472 -32.01 4.40 -0.23
CA LEU A 472 -32.49 5.37 -1.22
C LEU A 472 -33.71 4.88 -2.01
N SER A 473 -33.87 3.57 -2.19
CA SER A 473 -34.95 2.99 -3.00
C SER A 473 -36.38 3.31 -2.52
N VAL A 474 -36.53 3.60 -1.24
CA VAL A 474 -37.83 3.98 -0.63
C VAL A 474 -38.06 5.49 -0.54
N MET A 475 -37.11 6.30 -1.01
CA MET A 475 -37.16 7.78 -1.00
C MET A 475 -37.79 8.28 -2.33
N HIS A 476 -39.10 8.07 -2.49
CA HIS A 476 -39.79 8.25 -3.76
C HIS A 476 -39.65 9.64 -4.37
N ASP A 477 -39.61 10.70 -3.56
CA ASP A 477 -39.40 12.08 -4.04
C ASP A 477 -38.02 12.30 -4.66
N TRP A 478 -37.03 11.55 -4.22
CA TRP A 478 -35.68 11.59 -4.78
C TRP A 478 -35.50 10.59 -5.94
N VAL A 479 -36.03 9.39 -5.82
CA VAL A 479 -35.89 8.31 -6.81
C VAL A 479 -36.58 8.66 -8.10
N ASN A 480 -37.82 9.17 -8.03
CA ASN A 480 -38.60 9.48 -9.24
C ASN A 480 -38.04 10.71 -9.95
N THR A 481 -37.83 10.61 -11.23
CA THR A 481 -37.25 11.67 -12.09
C THR A 481 -37.78 11.56 -13.53
N THR A 482 -37.30 12.43 -14.38
CA THR A 482 -37.57 12.38 -15.82
C THR A 482 -36.35 11.84 -16.57
N CYS A 483 -36.58 11.03 -17.59
CA CYS A 483 -35.51 10.53 -18.43
C CYS A 483 -34.87 11.66 -19.24
N PRO A 484 -33.54 11.87 -19.13
CA PRO A 484 -32.86 12.91 -19.92
C PRO A 484 -32.91 12.70 -21.44
N CYS A 485 -33.15 11.47 -21.87
CA CYS A 485 -33.20 11.11 -23.29
C CYS A 485 -34.59 11.33 -23.91
N CYS A 486 -35.67 10.86 -23.28
CA CYS A 486 -37.00 10.88 -23.88
C CYS A 486 -38.02 11.77 -23.14
N GLY A 487 -37.63 12.37 -22.02
CA GLY A 487 -38.52 13.20 -21.18
C GLY A 487 -39.61 12.44 -20.42
N GLY A 488 -39.70 11.12 -20.57
CA GLY A 488 -40.68 10.26 -19.88
C GLY A 488 -40.32 9.98 -18.43
N PRO A 489 -41.23 9.33 -17.65
CA PRO A 489 -40.96 8.90 -16.29
C PRO A 489 -39.75 7.98 -16.22
N ALA A 490 -38.95 8.15 -15.17
CA ALA A 490 -37.75 7.36 -14.96
C ALA A 490 -37.39 7.34 -13.46
N THR A 491 -36.48 6.48 -13.07
CA THR A 491 -35.99 6.38 -11.69
C THR A 491 -34.48 6.53 -11.63
N ARG A 492 -33.97 7.24 -10.60
CA ARG A 492 -32.53 7.30 -10.35
C ARG A 492 -32.02 5.95 -9.90
N GLU A 493 -30.74 5.69 -10.19
CA GLU A 493 -30.00 4.62 -9.56
C GLU A 493 -29.99 4.84 -8.04
N THR A 494 -30.25 3.79 -7.28
CA THR A 494 -30.35 3.86 -5.81
C THR A 494 -29.14 3.29 -5.07
N ASP A 495 -28.30 2.51 -5.74
CA ASP A 495 -27.01 2.11 -5.20
C ASP A 495 -26.05 3.31 -5.21
N THR A 496 -25.15 3.36 -4.25
CA THR A 496 -24.08 4.36 -4.17
C THR A 496 -22.73 3.75 -4.55
N MET A 497 -21.76 4.60 -4.86
CA MET A 497 -20.38 4.18 -5.09
C MET A 497 -19.71 3.78 -3.76
N PRO A 498 -18.69 2.91 -3.77
CA PRO A 498 -17.90 2.63 -2.57
C PRO A 498 -17.04 3.84 -2.20
N GLN A 499 -16.58 3.93 -0.95
CA GLN A 499 -15.64 4.99 -0.53
C GLN A 499 -14.37 5.04 -1.40
N TRP A 500 -13.98 3.89 -1.96
CA TRP A 500 -12.82 3.78 -2.86
C TRP A 500 -12.97 4.58 -4.18
N ALA A 501 -14.19 4.97 -4.55
CA ALA A 501 -14.41 5.82 -5.72
C ALA A 501 -13.82 7.21 -5.50
N GLY A 502 -14.18 7.89 -4.44
CA GLY A 502 -13.64 9.19 -4.07
C GLY A 502 -12.14 9.15 -3.83
N SER A 503 -11.63 8.11 -3.17
CA SER A 503 -10.20 7.96 -2.90
C SER A 503 -9.36 7.54 -4.11
N SER A 504 -9.98 7.17 -5.24
CA SER A 504 -9.22 6.75 -6.43
C SER A 504 -8.64 7.90 -7.25
N TRP A 505 -8.95 9.17 -6.93
CA TRP A 505 -8.52 10.30 -7.75
C TRP A 505 -8.17 11.58 -6.98
N TYR A 506 -8.25 11.60 -5.66
CA TYR A 506 -8.05 12.79 -4.80
C TYR A 506 -6.72 13.50 -5.02
N PHE A 507 -5.66 12.76 -5.34
CA PHE A 507 -4.33 13.30 -5.64
C PHE A 507 -4.32 14.18 -6.90
N MET A 508 -5.23 13.95 -7.84
CA MET A 508 -5.41 14.84 -8.98
C MET A 508 -6.16 16.12 -8.58
N ARG A 509 -7.16 16.01 -7.70
CA ARG A 509 -7.91 17.17 -7.20
C ARG A 509 -7.04 18.13 -6.41
N TYR A 510 -6.09 17.64 -5.64
CA TYR A 510 -5.12 18.48 -4.93
C TYR A 510 -4.28 19.39 -5.84
N CYS A 511 -4.11 19.02 -7.11
CA CYS A 511 -3.39 19.87 -8.05
C CYS A 511 -4.09 21.23 -8.27
N ASP A 512 -5.44 21.23 -8.25
CA ASP A 512 -6.27 22.45 -8.38
C ASP A 512 -7.68 22.15 -7.81
N PRO A 513 -7.85 22.25 -6.48
CA PRO A 513 -9.12 21.85 -5.82
C PRO A 513 -10.29 22.79 -6.12
N HIS A 514 -10.03 23.98 -6.61
CA HIS A 514 -11.05 24.99 -6.92
C HIS A 514 -11.44 25.04 -8.39
N CYS A 515 -10.88 24.18 -9.24
CA CYS A 515 -11.28 24.06 -10.63
C CYS A 515 -12.74 23.61 -10.76
N ASP A 516 -13.57 24.36 -11.44
CA ASP A 516 -14.99 24.07 -11.66
C ASP A 516 -15.30 23.52 -13.06
N THR A 517 -14.31 23.52 -13.95
CA THR A 517 -14.42 23.07 -15.35
C THR A 517 -13.87 21.67 -15.59
N GLY A 518 -13.20 21.08 -14.58
CA GLY A 518 -12.58 19.75 -14.67
C GLY A 518 -12.17 19.21 -13.31
N ILE A 519 -11.59 18.02 -13.30
CA ILE A 519 -11.04 17.39 -12.06
C ILE A 519 -9.93 18.26 -11.45
N ALA A 520 -9.18 18.98 -12.28
CA ALA A 520 -8.21 20.03 -12.01
C ALA A 520 -7.89 20.71 -13.35
N SER A 521 -7.27 21.90 -13.34
CA SER A 521 -6.84 22.54 -14.58
C SER A 521 -5.76 21.73 -15.30
N PRO A 522 -5.76 21.70 -16.64
CA PRO A 522 -4.77 20.94 -17.42
C PRO A 522 -3.32 21.37 -17.11
N GLU A 523 -3.09 22.65 -16.88
CA GLU A 523 -1.79 23.21 -16.56
C GLU A 523 -1.28 22.69 -15.21
N ALA A 524 -2.16 22.68 -14.19
CA ALA A 524 -1.82 22.16 -12.87
C ALA A 524 -1.55 20.64 -12.92
N LEU A 525 -2.39 19.88 -13.64
CA LEU A 525 -2.16 18.44 -13.85
C LEU A 525 -0.83 18.18 -14.56
N LYS A 526 -0.51 18.94 -15.61
CA LYS A 526 0.75 18.80 -16.34
C LYS A 526 1.97 19.10 -15.47
N TYR A 527 1.87 20.06 -14.56
CA TYR A 527 2.97 20.45 -13.69
C TYR A 527 3.12 19.49 -12.50
N TRP A 528 2.06 19.19 -11.78
CA TRP A 528 2.12 18.41 -10.54
C TRP A 528 2.18 16.90 -10.75
N MET A 529 1.47 16.37 -11.78
CA MET A 529 1.44 14.92 -12.01
C MET A 529 2.65 14.43 -12.80
N PRO A 530 3.13 13.22 -12.54
CA PRO A 530 2.72 12.33 -11.46
C PRO A 530 3.22 12.77 -10.08
N VAL A 531 2.61 12.19 -9.03
CA VAL A 531 3.10 12.35 -7.63
C VAL A 531 4.52 11.83 -7.52
N ASP A 532 5.44 12.62 -6.94
CA ASP A 532 6.85 12.25 -6.86
C ASP A 532 7.11 11.16 -5.81
N TRP A 533 6.48 11.28 -4.64
CA TRP A 533 6.66 10.32 -3.56
C TRP A 533 5.36 10.14 -2.77
N TYR A 534 4.89 8.92 -2.73
CA TYR A 534 3.70 8.52 -2.00
C TYR A 534 4.06 7.52 -0.90
N ASN A 535 3.67 7.81 0.35
CA ASN A 535 3.84 6.89 1.47
C ASN A 535 2.48 6.50 2.07
N GLY A 536 2.30 5.22 2.40
CA GLY A 536 1.06 4.72 2.99
C GLY A 536 1.14 3.27 3.46
N GLY A 537 0.02 2.74 3.97
CA GLY A 537 -0.08 1.40 4.53
C GLY A 537 0.05 0.29 3.48
N MET A 538 0.54 -0.88 3.91
CA MET A 538 0.64 -2.06 3.05
C MET A 538 -0.73 -2.68 2.75
N GLU A 539 -1.73 -2.47 3.61
CA GLU A 539 -3.10 -2.98 3.47
C GLU A 539 -3.79 -2.44 2.21
N HIS A 540 -3.39 -1.26 1.74
CA HIS A 540 -3.97 -0.63 0.56
C HIS A 540 -3.36 -1.10 -0.76
N THR A 541 -2.38 -2.01 -0.74
CA THR A 541 -1.65 -2.45 -1.94
C THR A 541 -2.56 -3.03 -3.02
N THR A 542 -3.56 -3.82 -2.65
CA THR A 542 -4.53 -4.45 -3.57
C THR A 542 -5.92 -3.82 -3.54
N LEU A 543 -6.10 -2.76 -2.75
CA LEU A 543 -7.32 -1.96 -2.62
C LEU A 543 -7.12 -0.60 -3.32
N HIS A 544 -7.02 0.48 -2.52
CA HIS A 544 -6.90 1.85 -3.01
C HIS A 544 -5.80 2.02 -4.08
N LEU A 545 -4.60 1.48 -3.85
CA LEU A 545 -3.47 1.66 -4.78
C LEU A 545 -3.73 1.03 -6.15
N LEU A 546 -4.41 -0.12 -6.19
CA LEU A 546 -4.77 -0.79 -7.43
C LEU A 546 -5.90 -0.03 -8.16
N TYR A 547 -6.94 0.39 -7.42
CA TYR A 547 -8.07 1.12 -7.99
C TYR A 547 -7.68 2.50 -8.52
N SER A 548 -6.86 3.23 -7.78
CA SER A 548 -6.38 4.55 -8.19
C SER A 548 -5.49 4.49 -9.43
N ARG A 549 -4.64 3.44 -9.56
CA ARG A 549 -3.86 3.19 -10.77
C ARG A 549 -4.75 2.86 -11.96
N PHE A 550 -5.79 2.05 -11.78
CA PHE A 550 -6.75 1.74 -12.83
C PHE A 550 -7.48 2.99 -13.33
N TRP A 551 -8.02 3.81 -12.42
CA TRP A 551 -8.71 5.04 -12.79
C TRP A 551 -7.78 6.02 -13.49
N HIS A 552 -6.56 6.16 -13.01
CA HIS A 552 -5.56 7.06 -13.60
C HIS A 552 -5.14 6.61 -15.00
N LEU A 553 -4.89 5.31 -15.21
CA LEU A 553 -4.60 4.75 -16.53
C LEU A 553 -5.74 5.00 -17.52
N PHE A 554 -6.99 4.84 -17.08
CA PHE A 554 -8.16 5.17 -17.89
C PHE A 554 -8.21 6.66 -18.23
N LEU A 555 -7.99 7.54 -17.26
CA LEU A 555 -7.98 8.99 -17.49
C LEU A 555 -6.83 9.41 -18.42
N HIS A 556 -5.70 8.71 -18.36
CA HIS A 556 -4.61 8.89 -19.30
C HIS A 556 -5.01 8.48 -20.71
N ASP A 557 -5.67 7.34 -20.89
CA ASP A 557 -6.13 6.88 -22.20
C ASP A 557 -7.10 7.85 -22.87
N ILE A 558 -7.91 8.56 -22.09
CA ILE A 558 -8.83 9.61 -22.61
C ILE A 558 -8.22 11.02 -22.61
N GLY A 559 -6.91 11.16 -22.32
CA GLY A 559 -6.16 12.40 -22.45
C GLY A 559 -6.37 13.43 -21.34
N VAL A 560 -6.85 13.03 -20.15
CA VAL A 560 -7.10 13.94 -19.01
C VAL A 560 -5.84 14.18 -18.19
N VAL A 561 -4.97 13.19 -18.05
CA VAL A 561 -3.72 13.27 -17.26
C VAL A 561 -2.50 13.03 -18.14
N PRO A 562 -1.33 13.61 -17.78
CA PRO A 562 -0.17 13.65 -18.68
C PRO A 562 0.66 12.36 -18.70
N ALA A 563 0.54 11.50 -17.69
CA ALA A 563 1.35 10.29 -17.53
C ALA A 563 0.49 9.08 -17.17
N PRO A 564 0.89 7.86 -17.58
CA PRO A 564 0.08 6.66 -17.34
C PRO A 564 0.05 6.22 -15.87
N GLU A 565 1.12 6.41 -15.11
CA GLU A 565 1.16 6.05 -13.70
C GLU A 565 0.97 7.28 -12.80
N PRO A 566 0.14 7.16 -11.75
CA PRO A 566 -0.15 8.30 -10.86
C PRO A 566 0.99 8.63 -9.91
N TYR A 567 1.83 7.64 -9.56
CA TYR A 567 2.87 7.75 -8.54
C TYR A 567 4.20 7.26 -9.09
N GLN A 568 5.29 8.06 -8.88
CA GLN A 568 6.64 7.64 -9.29
C GLN A 568 7.29 6.73 -8.25
N LYS A 569 7.22 7.12 -6.97
CA LYS A 569 7.82 6.37 -5.87
C LYS A 569 6.76 6.03 -4.83
N ARG A 570 6.72 4.77 -4.41
CA ARG A 570 5.83 4.30 -3.34
C ARG A 570 6.62 3.59 -2.25
N THR A 571 6.52 4.11 -1.04
CA THR A 571 7.06 3.51 0.18
C THR A 571 5.95 3.17 1.16
N SER A 572 6.25 2.33 2.13
CA SER A 572 5.30 1.96 3.18
C SER A 572 5.95 2.02 4.56
N HIS A 573 5.15 2.34 5.54
CA HIS A 573 5.55 2.36 6.94
C HIS A 573 5.10 1.09 7.65
N GLY A 574 5.79 0.76 8.73
CA GLY A 574 5.37 -0.30 9.65
C GLY A 574 4.25 0.17 10.58
N MET A 575 3.50 -0.77 11.10
CA MET A 575 2.40 -0.50 12.02
C MET A 575 2.91 -0.16 13.43
N ILE A 576 2.35 0.87 14.07
CA ILE A 576 2.54 1.10 15.49
C ILE A 576 1.54 0.21 16.26
N LEU A 577 2.09 -0.65 17.10
CA LEU A 577 1.33 -1.53 17.97
C LEU A 577 1.07 -0.87 19.33
N GLY A 578 0.07 -1.34 20.06
CA GLY A 578 -0.11 -0.97 21.46
C GLY A 578 1.08 -1.38 22.32
N GLU A 579 1.18 -0.88 23.55
CA GLU A 579 2.27 -1.23 24.48
C GLU A 579 2.35 -2.74 24.77
N ASN A 580 1.24 -3.45 24.57
CA ASN A 580 1.14 -4.92 24.68
C ASN A 580 1.65 -5.69 23.43
N GLY A 581 2.12 -4.98 22.40
CA GLY A 581 2.57 -5.58 21.14
C GLY A 581 1.46 -6.03 20.18
N GLU A 582 0.21 -5.71 20.48
CA GLU A 582 -0.93 -6.02 19.60
C GLU A 582 -1.37 -4.82 18.77
N LYS A 583 -2.03 -5.08 17.64
CA LYS A 583 -2.64 -4.02 16.82
C LYS A 583 -3.58 -3.16 17.68
N MET A 584 -3.41 -1.83 17.62
CA MET A 584 -4.30 -0.90 18.30
C MET A 584 -5.73 -1.02 17.77
N SER A 585 -6.68 -1.13 18.68
CA SER A 585 -8.09 -1.20 18.34
C SER A 585 -8.92 -0.61 19.49
N LYS A 586 -9.95 0.16 19.15
CA LYS A 586 -10.90 0.71 20.13
C LYS A 586 -11.60 -0.38 20.93
N SER A 587 -11.92 -1.51 20.29
CA SER A 587 -12.54 -2.66 20.96
C SER A 587 -11.64 -3.35 21.98
N ARG A 588 -10.31 -3.21 21.85
CA ARG A 588 -9.32 -3.77 22.77
C ARG A 588 -8.91 -2.79 23.87
N GLY A 589 -9.29 -1.51 23.74
CA GLY A 589 -8.94 -0.47 24.71
C GLY A 589 -7.43 -0.15 24.80
N ASN A 590 -6.64 -0.49 23.77
CA ASN A 590 -5.18 -0.30 23.73
C ASN A 590 -4.75 0.83 22.79
N VAL A 591 -5.66 1.74 22.44
CA VAL A 591 -5.38 2.91 21.62
C VAL A 591 -4.71 3.98 22.44
N VAL A 592 -3.59 4.53 21.93
CA VAL A 592 -2.90 5.69 22.52
C VAL A 592 -3.29 6.93 21.73
N ASN A 593 -3.84 7.92 22.43
CA ASN A 593 -4.27 9.19 21.81
C ASN A 593 -3.06 10.14 21.66
N PRO A 594 -2.79 10.69 20.49
CA PRO A 594 -1.71 11.66 20.32
C PRO A 594 -1.88 12.94 21.14
N ASP A 595 -3.12 13.40 21.41
CA ASP A 595 -3.35 14.58 22.26
C ASP A 595 -2.75 14.42 23.65
N ASP A 596 -2.96 13.26 24.30
CA ASP A 596 -2.43 12.98 25.64
C ASP A 596 -0.90 13.01 25.66
N ILE A 597 -0.27 12.50 24.61
CA ILE A 597 1.19 12.49 24.49
C ILE A 597 1.73 13.90 24.24
N ILE A 598 1.09 14.66 23.35
CA ILE A 598 1.48 16.05 23.06
C ILE A 598 1.35 16.91 24.31
N ASP A 599 0.28 16.76 25.07
CA ASP A 599 0.06 17.50 26.32
C ASP A 599 1.11 17.18 27.38
N GLU A 600 1.66 15.94 27.38
CA GLU A 600 2.69 15.51 28.34
C GLU A 600 4.11 15.92 27.92
N ILE A 601 4.48 15.72 26.65
CA ILE A 601 5.89 15.86 26.21
C ILE A 601 6.11 16.92 25.13
N GLY A 602 5.07 17.43 24.49
CA GLY A 602 5.11 18.36 23.35
C GLY A 602 5.08 17.65 22.00
N ALA A 603 4.63 18.38 20.97
CA ALA A 603 4.49 17.87 19.60
C ALA A 603 5.85 17.53 18.97
N ASP A 604 6.88 18.34 19.17
CA ASP A 604 8.21 18.07 18.64
C ASP A 604 8.81 16.79 19.24
N ALA A 605 8.66 16.55 20.54
CA ALA A 605 9.14 15.32 21.18
C ALA A 605 8.36 14.08 20.70
N PHE A 606 7.05 14.24 20.46
CA PHE A 606 6.22 13.21 19.87
C PHE A 606 6.71 12.86 18.45
N ARG A 607 6.92 13.86 17.58
CA ARG A 607 7.46 13.66 16.21
C ARG A 607 8.83 12.98 16.21
N VAL A 608 9.74 13.42 17.07
CA VAL A 608 11.06 12.78 17.24
C VAL A 608 10.89 11.32 17.63
N TYR A 609 9.99 11.00 18.54
CA TYR A 609 9.79 9.63 18.98
C TYR A 609 9.18 8.75 17.87
N GLU A 610 8.17 9.22 17.14
CA GLU A 610 7.57 8.53 15.99
C GLU A 610 8.64 8.08 14.99
N MET A 611 9.68 8.88 14.79
CA MET A 611 10.75 8.62 13.84
C MET A 611 11.94 7.87 14.44
N PHE A 612 12.13 7.93 15.76
CA PHE A 612 13.26 7.32 16.44
C PHE A 612 13.02 5.90 16.97
N MET A 613 11.77 5.52 17.20
CA MET A 613 11.39 4.28 17.88
C MET A 613 11.88 2.98 17.22
N GLY A 614 12.34 3.04 15.94
CA GLY A 614 12.92 1.90 15.23
C GLY A 614 12.90 2.08 13.71
N ALA A 615 13.20 1.04 12.96
CA ALA A 615 13.18 1.07 11.51
C ALA A 615 11.77 1.42 10.99
N PHE A 616 11.71 2.31 10.00
CA PHE A 616 10.45 2.92 9.57
C PHE A 616 9.44 1.91 9.00
N ASP A 617 9.91 0.87 8.35
CA ASP A 617 9.13 -0.18 7.69
C ASP A 617 8.74 -1.37 8.62
N GLN A 618 9.17 -1.33 9.90
CA GLN A 618 8.89 -2.39 10.85
C GLN A 618 7.68 -2.08 11.74
N ALA A 619 6.96 -3.12 12.13
CA ALA A 619 5.94 -3.01 13.16
C ALA A 619 6.60 -2.90 14.53
N ILE A 620 6.25 -1.87 15.33
CA ILE A 620 6.93 -1.53 16.58
C ILE A 620 5.89 -1.23 17.65
N PRO A 621 6.04 -1.81 18.89
CA PRO A 621 5.17 -1.46 19.99
C PRO A 621 5.46 -0.03 20.51
N TRP A 622 4.41 0.70 20.84
CA TRP A 622 4.49 2.00 21.50
C TRP A 622 5.13 1.89 22.89
N SER A 623 5.90 2.89 23.28
CA SER A 623 6.45 3.01 24.64
C SER A 623 6.45 4.45 25.10
N THR A 624 5.51 4.81 25.95
CA THR A 624 5.40 6.14 26.54
C THR A 624 6.67 6.54 27.32
N GLN A 625 7.32 5.58 27.99
CA GLN A 625 8.57 5.84 28.70
C GLN A 625 9.73 6.21 27.75
N SER A 626 9.80 5.58 26.59
CA SER A 626 10.83 5.90 25.58
C SER A 626 10.58 7.26 24.94
N ALA A 627 9.32 7.64 24.75
CA ALA A 627 8.93 8.95 24.23
C ALA A 627 9.45 10.09 25.11
N LYS A 628 9.42 9.95 26.45
CA LYS A 628 10.01 10.91 27.39
C LYS A 628 11.53 11.09 27.22
N GLY A 629 12.20 10.09 26.65
CA GLY A 629 13.63 10.18 26.30
C GLY A 629 13.88 11.21 25.19
N CYS A 630 12.98 11.30 24.23
CA CYS A 630 13.06 12.26 23.13
C CYS A 630 12.84 13.70 23.63
N ARG A 631 11.98 13.89 24.63
CA ARG A 631 11.84 15.21 25.29
C ARG A 631 13.15 15.63 25.94
N ARG A 632 13.82 14.77 26.71
CA ARG A 632 15.13 15.06 27.31
C ARG A 632 16.22 15.38 26.29
N PHE A 633 16.16 14.79 25.11
CA PHE A 633 17.05 15.15 24.01
C PHE A 633 16.81 16.58 23.55
N LEU A 634 15.55 17.00 23.33
CA LEU A 634 15.22 18.36 22.92
C LEU A 634 15.57 19.38 24.02
N ASP A 635 15.40 19.06 25.30
CA ASP A 635 15.84 19.91 26.41
C ASP A 635 17.35 20.17 26.40
N ARG A 636 18.15 19.17 25.97
CA ARG A 636 19.61 19.34 25.81
C ARG A 636 19.94 20.18 24.58
N VAL A 637 19.23 20.00 23.48
CA VAL A 637 19.36 20.87 22.29
C VAL A 637 19.08 22.33 22.68
N TRP A 638 17.99 22.56 23.39
CA TRP A 638 17.59 23.89 23.86
C TRP A 638 18.70 24.60 24.65
N ARG A 639 19.39 23.89 25.55
CA ARG A 639 20.47 24.44 26.39
C ARG A 639 21.74 24.81 25.62
N LEU A 640 21.95 24.33 24.40
CA LEU A 640 23.10 24.72 23.60
C LEU A 640 23.17 26.24 23.37
N GLN A 641 22.03 26.93 23.40
CA GLN A 641 21.95 28.39 23.26
C GLN A 641 22.70 29.17 24.36
N GLU A 642 22.93 28.56 25.52
CA GLU A 642 23.60 29.20 26.65
C GLU A 642 25.10 29.45 26.37
N ASN A 643 25.70 28.67 25.48
CA ASN A 643 27.16 28.64 25.27
C ASN A 643 27.55 28.94 23.83
N VAL A 644 26.73 29.72 23.11
CA VAL A 644 27.00 30.09 21.71
C VAL A 644 28.09 31.17 21.64
N VAL A 645 29.10 30.89 20.79
CA VAL A 645 30.16 31.83 20.45
C VAL A 645 29.93 32.40 19.04
N PRO A 646 30.25 33.70 18.79
CA PRO A 646 29.97 34.39 17.54
C PRO A 646 30.95 34.02 16.42
N ASP A 647 30.99 32.75 16.06
CA ASP A 647 31.77 32.23 14.92
C ASP A 647 30.80 31.49 13.98
N ASP A 648 30.75 31.90 12.74
CA ASP A 648 29.88 31.32 11.71
C ASP A 648 30.46 30.04 11.07
N GLY A 649 31.72 29.67 11.37
CA GLY A 649 32.37 28.41 10.94
C GLY A 649 32.15 27.27 11.94
N TYR A 650 32.79 26.16 11.66
CA TYR A 650 32.86 25.00 12.57
C TYR A 650 34.20 25.01 13.33
N SER A 651 34.17 24.66 14.60
CA SER A 651 35.37 24.47 15.37
C SER A 651 36.25 23.35 14.78
N PRO A 652 37.59 23.45 14.81
CA PRO A 652 38.48 22.42 14.25
C PRO A 652 38.19 21.02 14.83
N LYS A 653 37.81 20.97 16.10
CA LYS A 653 37.51 19.69 16.78
C LYS A 653 36.26 19.00 16.23
N LEU A 654 35.23 19.75 15.81
CA LEU A 654 33.98 19.22 15.38
C LEU A 654 33.78 19.26 13.85
N ASN A 655 34.70 19.89 13.10
CA ASN A 655 34.53 20.09 11.68
C ASN A 655 34.21 18.78 10.92
N ALA A 656 34.97 17.72 11.13
CA ALA A 656 34.70 16.43 10.47
C ALA A 656 33.36 15.83 10.88
N LEU A 657 33.01 15.90 12.18
CA LEU A 657 31.72 15.39 12.69
C LEU A 657 30.54 16.18 12.14
N MET A 658 30.67 17.50 11.97
CA MET A 658 29.64 18.34 11.34
C MET A 658 29.33 17.87 9.91
N HIS A 659 30.38 17.72 9.09
CA HIS A 659 30.23 17.25 7.71
C HIS A 659 29.71 15.80 7.63
N GLU A 660 30.18 14.91 8.51
CA GLU A 660 29.68 13.54 8.64
C GLU A 660 28.17 13.53 9.00
N THR A 661 27.76 14.41 9.92
CA THR A 661 26.37 14.52 10.34
C THR A 661 25.48 15.05 9.22
N ILE A 662 25.91 16.10 8.50
CA ILE A 662 25.17 16.64 7.35
C ILE A 662 24.95 15.53 6.31
N LYS A 663 26.04 14.85 5.91
CA LYS A 663 25.98 13.76 4.94
C LYS A 663 25.04 12.65 5.38
N LYS A 664 25.25 12.16 6.60
CA LYS A 664 24.46 11.02 7.11
C LYS A 664 22.97 11.36 7.24
N VAL A 665 22.62 12.50 7.83
CA VAL A 665 21.21 12.92 7.99
C VAL A 665 20.56 13.12 6.63
N SER A 666 21.25 13.76 5.68
CA SER A 666 20.72 13.98 4.33
C SER A 666 20.39 12.67 3.60
N LEU A 667 21.30 11.70 3.64
CA LEU A 667 21.11 10.39 3.01
C LEU A 667 20.09 9.51 3.74
N ASP A 668 20.09 9.55 5.06
CA ASP A 668 19.17 8.76 5.88
C ASP A 668 17.71 9.25 5.72
N TYR A 669 17.48 10.56 5.57
CA TYR A 669 16.13 11.09 5.28
C TYR A 669 15.62 10.59 3.91
N GLU A 670 16.47 10.63 2.87
CA GLU A 670 16.10 10.09 1.54
C GLU A 670 15.81 8.58 1.55
N ALA A 671 16.48 7.85 2.43
CA ALA A 671 16.29 6.41 2.61
C ALA A 671 15.24 6.05 3.66
N MET A 672 14.53 7.03 4.23
CA MET A 672 13.58 6.86 5.35
C MET A 672 14.20 6.15 6.58
N LYS A 673 15.50 6.33 6.81
CA LYS A 673 16.23 5.83 7.98
C LYS A 673 16.25 6.88 9.09
N TYR A 674 15.09 7.36 9.48
CA TYR A 674 14.94 8.49 10.42
C TYR A 674 15.56 8.19 11.78
N ASN A 675 15.46 6.96 12.27
CA ASN A 675 16.03 6.54 13.55
C ASN A 675 17.56 6.70 13.58
N THR A 676 18.25 6.38 12.48
CA THR A 676 19.70 6.54 12.39
C THR A 676 20.12 8.00 12.17
N ALA A 677 19.33 8.79 11.46
CA ALA A 677 19.51 10.23 11.33
C ALA A 677 19.42 10.93 12.70
N ILE A 678 18.37 10.63 13.45
CA ILE A 678 18.16 11.18 14.81
C ILE A 678 19.29 10.74 15.75
N ALA A 679 19.70 9.46 15.71
CA ALA A 679 20.82 8.96 16.48
C ALA A 679 22.13 9.73 16.17
N GLN A 680 22.39 10.04 14.92
CA GLN A 680 23.56 10.84 14.51
C GLN A 680 23.48 12.26 15.06
N MET A 681 22.31 12.90 15.02
CA MET A 681 22.12 14.22 15.65
C MET A 681 22.27 14.18 17.17
N MET A 682 21.83 13.09 17.83
CA MET A 682 22.06 12.89 19.26
C MET A 682 23.56 12.77 19.57
N THR A 683 24.32 12.08 18.71
CA THR A 683 25.79 11.99 18.84
C THR A 683 26.43 13.36 18.71
N LEU A 684 26.04 14.15 17.70
CA LEU A 684 26.53 15.51 17.53
C LEU A 684 26.23 16.39 18.78
N VAL A 685 25.01 16.35 19.28
CA VAL A 685 24.61 17.11 20.49
C VAL A 685 25.45 16.70 21.71
N ASN A 686 25.75 15.43 21.89
CA ASN A 686 26.61 14.97 22.99
C ASN A 686 28.04 15.57 22.88
N GLU A 687 28.59 15.61 21.67
CA GLU A 687 29.92 16.20 21.45
C GLU A 687 29.92 17.72 21.64
N LEU A 688 28.89 18.43 21.15
CA LEU A 688 28.72 19.86 21.38
C LEU A 688 28.65 20.19 22.88
N VAL A 689 27.89 19.42 23.65
CA VAL A 689 27.83 19.57 25.12
C VAL A 689 29.16 19.25 25.77
N SER A 690 29.89 18.25 25.30
CA SER A 690 31.20 17.84 25.83
C SER A 690 32.28 18.89 25.60
N VAL A 691 32.21 19.62 24.48
CA VAL A 691 33.13 20.72 24.15
C VAL A 691 32.90 21.93 25.06
N GLY A 692 31.65 22.16 25.48
CA GLY A 692 31.23 23.22 26.40
C GLY A 692 31.06 24.60 25.74
N SER A 693 31.34 24.74 24.45
CA SER A 693 31.03 25.92 23.62
C SER A 693 30.54 25.46 22.25
N VAL A 694 29.65 26.23 21.65
CA VAL A 694 29.04 25.94 20.35
C VAL A 694 29.22 27.17 19.46
N THR A 695 29.78 26.99 18.28
CA THR A 695 29.84 28.10 17.32
C THR A 695 28.43 28.40 16.78
N ARG A 696 28.23 29.64 16.34
CA ARG A 696 26.97 30.04 15.69
C ARG A 696 26.70 29.20 14.43
N GLY A 697 27.77 28.86 13.67
CA GLY A 697 27.68 27.99 12.50
C GLY A 697 27.31 26.54 12.83
N GLU A 698 27.87 25.98 13.92
CA GLU A 698 27.53 24.63 14.38
C GLU A 698 26.06 24.56 14.82
N LEU A 699 25.59 25.52 15.61
CA LEU A 699 24.20 25.60 16.05
C LEU A 699 23.25 25.76 14.85
N LYS A 700 23.56 26.71 13.95
CA LYS A 700 22.77 26.93 12.74
C LYS A 700 22.58 25.64 11.94
N THR A 701 23.66 24.91 11.72
CA THR A 701 23.62 23.63 10.97
C THR A 701 22.80 22.57 11.69
N LEU A 702 22.99 22.39 13.00
CA LEU A 702 22.17 21.46 13.79
C LEU A 702 20.68 21.81 13.69
N LEU A 703 20.31 23.08 13.81
CA LEU A 703 18.92 23.52 13.72
C LEU A 703 18.32 23.20 12.34
N LEU A 704 19.06 23.42 11.26
CA LEU A 704 18.61 23.11 9.89
C LEU A 704 18.37 21.61 9.71
N LEU A 705 19.26 20.75 10.22
CA LEU A 705 19.12 19.29 10.13
C LEU A 705 17.98 18.76 11.00
N LEU A 706 17.72 19.37 12.16
CA LEU A 706 16.71 18.95 13.12
C LEU A 706 15.33 19.51 12.78
N ASN A 707 15.22 20.68 12.12
CA ASN A 707 13.95 21.34 11.81
C ASN A 707 12.90 20.45 11.15
N PRO A 708 13.23 19.59 10.17
CA PRO A 708 12.23 18.74 9.56
C PRO A 708 11.50 17.82 10.55
N VAL A 709 12.17 17.37 11.60
CA VAL A 709 11.58 16.46 12.59
C VAL A 709 11.06 17.18 13.84
N ALA A 710 11.68 18.27 14.26
CA ALA A 710 11.29 19.08 15.42
C ALA A 710 11.18 20.58 15.07
N PRO A 711 10.13 20.95 14.31
CA PRO A 711 10.09 22.28 13.71
C PRO A 711 9.84 23.44 14.69
N HIS A 712 9.08 23.22 15.75
CA HIS A 712 8.71 24.32 16.65
C HIS A 712 9.90 24.80 17.49
N ILE A 713 10.62 23.89 18.14
CA ILE A 713 11.78 24.22 18.97
C ILE A 713 12.89 24.87 18.13
N THR A 714 13.09 24.37 16.91
CA THR A 714 14.15 24.87 16.04
C THR A 714 13.85 26.27 15.50
N GLU A 715 12.60 26.56 15.12
CA GLU A 715 12.20 27.92 14.73
C GLU A 715 12.33 28.91 15.91
N GLU A 716 11.97 28.49 17.13
CA GLU A 716 12.13 29.34 18.32
C GLU A 716 13.61 29.64 18.61
N MET A 717 14.46 28.63 18.53
CA MET A 717 15.91 28.80 18.70
C MET A 717 16.50 29.67 17.58
N TRP A 718 16.02 29.52 16.37
CA TRP A 718 16.42 30.34 15.21
C TRP A 718 16.13 31.82 15.46
N GLU A 719 14.91 32.11 15.91
CA GLU A 719 14.50 33.48 16.29
C GLU A 719 15.34 34.04 17.45
N ASN A 720 15.52 33.24 18.51
CA ASN A 720 16.29 33.62 19.72
C ASN A 720 17.76 33.99 19.40
N GLN A 721 18.36 33.30 18.42
CA GLN A 721 19.74 33.53 18.00
C GLN A 721 19.87 34.66 16.96
N GLY A 722 18.76 35.29 16.58
CA GLY A 722 18.74 36.38 15.62
C GLY A 722 19.13 36.00 14.20
N PHE A 723 18.86 34.75 13.81
CA PHE A 723 18.94 34.35 12.41
C PHE A 723 17.80 34.95 11.61
N GLU A 724 18.04 35.33 10.34
CA GLU A 724 17.06 35.98 9.50
C GLU A 724 16.09 35.00 8.86
N GLY A 725 14.83 35.41 8.70
CA GLY A 725 13.77 34.65 7.99
C GLY A 725 13.26 33.43 8.73
N THR A 726 12.34 32.71 8.09
CA THR A 726 11.85 31.41 8.57
C THR A 726 12.76 30.27 8.10
N MET A 727 12.86 29.21 8.89
CA MET A 727 13.65 28.03 8.51
C MET A 727 13.10 27.30 7.29
N THR A 728 11.84 27.43 6.99
CA THR A 728 11.17 26.78 5.83
C THR A 728 11.87 27.05 4.50
N TYR A 729 12.43 28.26 4.32
CA TYR A 729 13.08 28.67 3.07
C TYR A 729 14.58 28.86 3.21
N GLN A 730 15.19 28.38 4.29
CA GLN A 730 16.63 28.33 4.39
C GLN A 730 17.21 27.28 3.46
N GLN A 731 18.49 27.41 3.14
CA GLN A 731 19.17 26.42 2.31
C GLN A 731 19.55 25.19 3.13
N TRP A 732 19.24 24.00 2.61
CA TRP A 732 19.69 22.73 3.20
C TRP A 732 21.22 22.69 3.24
N PRO A 733 21.85 22.32 4.39
CA PRO A 733 23.28 22.32 4.51
C PRO A 733 23.94 21.26 3.62
N THR A 734 25.11 21.61 3.08
CA THR A 734 25.93 20.72 2.25
C THR A 734 27.17 20.28 3.00
N TRP A 735 27.73 19.15 2.62
CA TRP A 735 28.97 18.63 3.21
C TRP A 735 30.13 18.71 2.23
N ASP A 736 31.35 18.75 2.79
CA ASP A 736 32.58 18.66 2.04
C ASP A 736 33.19 17.26 2.23
N GLU A 737 33.40 16.54 1.14
CA GLU A 737 33.99 15.19 1.16
C GLU A 737 35.47 15.22 1.68
N GLN A 738 36.19 16.34 1.49
CA GLN A 738 37.55 16.45 2.00
C GLN A 738 37.57 16.57 3.53
N ALA A 739 36.58 17.23 4.12
CA ALA A 739 36.45 17.31 5.57
C ALA A 739 36.13 15.96 6.24
N LEU A 740 35.64 14.97 5.48
CA LEU A 740 35.35 13.62 5.98
C LEU A 740 36.62 12.75 6.07
N VAL A 741 37.69 13.14 5.43
CA VAL A 741 38.97 12.40 5.52
C VAL A 741 39.50 12.56 6.92
N LYS A 742 39.35 11.52 7.74
CA LYS A 742 39.94 11.49 9.08
C LYS A 742 41.44 11.47 8.94
N THR A 743 42.08 12.56 9.31
CA THR A 743 43.55 12.61 9.39
C THR A 743 44.08 11.80 10.57
N GLU A 744 43.26 11.63 11.61
CA GLU A 744 43.61 10.85 12.79
C GLU A 744 42.46 9.93 13.17
N VAL A 745 42.77 8.76 13.77
CA VAL A 745 41.81 7.80 14.28
C VAL A 745 42.21 7.36 15.68
N GLU A 746 41.19 7.24 16.55
CA GLU A 746 41.40 6.69 17.89
C GLU A 746 41.45 5.16 17.83
N ILE A 747 42.52 4.58 18.34
CA ILE A 747 42.65 3.12 18.42
C ILE A 747 42.80 2.66 19.86
N ALA A 748 42.28 1.43 20.13
CA ALA A 748 42.46 0.81 21.45
C ALA A 748 43.92 0.37 21.64
N VAL A 749 44.48 0.70 22.81
CA VAL A 749 45.79 0.20 23.26
C VAL A 749 45.60 -1.01 24.15
N GLN A 750 46.10 -2.14 23.68
CA GLN A 750 46.12 -3.39 24.48
C GLN A 750 47.54 -3.70 24.95
N ILE A 751 47.65 -4.30 26.11
CA ILE A 751 48.87 -4.91 26.63
C ILE A 751 48.58 -6.37 26.92
N CYS A 752 49.28 -7.27 26.24
CA CYS A 752 49.07 -8.72 26.32
C CYS A 752 47.57 -9.10 26.17
N GLY A 753 46.87 -8.50 25.17
CA GLY A 753 45.47 -8.78 24.84
C GLY A 753 44.45 -8.09 25.72
N LYS A 754 44.81 -7.33 26.74
CA LYS A 754 43.90 -6.58 27.60
C LYS A 754 43.88 -5.10 27.23
N VAL A 755 42.77 -4.51 26.94
CA VAL A 755 42.60 -3.07 26.70
C VAL A 755 43.01 -2.30 27.95
N ARG A 756 43.92 -1.33 27.80
CA ARG A 756 44.46 -0.48 28.85
C ARG A 756 44.22 1.00 28.63
N GLY A 757 43.95 1.41 27.42
CA GLY A 757 43.74 2.81 27.07
C GLY A 757 43.40 2.96 25.61
N ARG A 758 43.44 4.21 25.15
CA ARG A 758 43.22 4.59 23.77
C ARG A 758 44.25 5.64 23.35
N VAL A 759 44.53 5.77 22.09
CA VAL A 759 45.48 6.72 21.55
C VAL A 759 45.02 7.19 20.17
N MET A 760 45.21 8.50 19.89
CA MET A 760 45.00 9.07 18.58
C MET A 760 46.22 8.81 17.70
N ILE A 761 46.00 8.33 16.49
CA ILE A 761 47.06 8.06 15.50
C ILE A 761 46.65 8.59 14.13
N PRO A 762 47.63 8.95 13.25
CA PRO A 762 47.32 9.24 11.85
C PRO A 762 46.52 8.10 11.19
N ALA A 763 45.48 8.45 10.45
CA ALA A 763 44.58 7.45 9.81
C ALA A 763 45.30 6.60 8.75
N ASP A 764 46.37 7.17 8.15
CA ASP A 764 47.25 6.55 7.17
C ASP A 764 48.43 5.79 7.80
N MET A 765 48.42 5.58 9.13
CA MET A 765 49.52 4.92 9.82
C MET A 765 49.72 3.49 9.32
N THR A 766 50.95 3.25 8.77
CA THR A 766 51.31 1.92 8.30
C THR A 766 51.75 1.04 9.48
N LYS A 767 51.81 -0.26 9.27
CA LYS A 767 52.27 -1.19 10.29
C LYS A 767 53.71 -0.93 10.73
N GLU A 768 54.57 -0.58 9.78
CA GLU A 768 55.99 -0.29 10.02
C GLU A 768 56.17 0.98 10.86
N ARG A 769 55.34 2.02 10.61
CA ARG A 769 55.29 3.23 11.41
C ARG A 769 54.74 2.95 12.80
N ALA A 770 53.67 2.19 12.88
CA ALA A 770 53.04 1.83 14.13
C ALA A 770 53.99 1.10 15.08
N GLU A 771 54.80 0.19 14.60
CA GLU A 771 55.79 -0.56 15.39
C GLU A 771 56.86 0.35 15.98
N LYS A 772 57.24 1.45 15.29
CA LYS A 772 58.26 2.38 15.73
C LYS A 772 57.71 3.54 16.56
N GLU A 773 56.60 4.11 16.15
CA GLU A 773 56.07 5.36 16.68
C GLU A 773 55.09 5.17 17.87
N LEU A 774 54.25 4.13 17.84
CA LEU A 774 53.23 3.95 18.86
C LEU A 774 53.77 3.72 20.28
N PRO A 775 54.85 2.96 20.48
CA PRO A 775 55.38 2.82 21.85
C PRO A 775 55.91 4.13 22.42
N LEU A 776 56.25 5.13 21.58
CA LEU A 776 56.81 6.42 21.97
C LEU A 776 55.73 7.49 22.21
N LEU A 777 54.49 7.27 21.80
CA LEU A 777 53.42 8.22 22.07
C LEU A 777 53.20 8.37 23.61
N PRO A 778 53.01 9.60 24.13
CA PRO A 778 52.90 9.85 25.58
C PRO A 778 51.87 8.99 26.27
N GLU A 779 50.72 8.76 25.68
CA GLU A 779 49.63 7.95 26.20
C GLU A 779 50.00 6.47 26.27
N ALA A 780 50.62 5.95 25.20
CA ALA A 780 51.07 4.56 25.13
C ALA A 780 52.28 4.33 26.04
N ALA A 781 53.24 5.27 26.07
CA ALA A 781 54.39 5.21 26.91
C ALA A 781 54.05 5.17 28.41
N LYS A 782 53.06 5.95 28.87
CA LYS A 782 52.53 5.86 30.26
C LYS A 782 52.01 4.47 30.59
N LEU A 783 51.32 3.82 29.65
CA LEU A 783 50.74 2.48 29.85
C LEU A 783 51.81 1.39 29.82
N LEU A 784 52.94 1.65 29.17
CA LEU A 784 54.10 0.77 29.01
C LEU A 784 55.19 1.00 30.07
N ALA A 785 55.01 1.97 30.99
CA ALA A 785 56.01 2.29 32.00
C ALA A 785 56.44 1.07 32.78
N GLY A 786 57.78 0.83 32.86
CA GLY A 786 58.35 -0.32 33.55
C GLY A 786 58.22 -1.67 32.84
N LYS A 787 57.84 -1.66 31.56
CA LYS A 787 57.65 -2.87 30.76
C LYS A 787 58.57 -2.82 29.52
N THR A 788 59.07 -3.99 29.14
CA THR A 788 59.86 -4.12 27.88
C THR A 788 58.97 -4.70 26.80
N VAL A 789 58.68 -3.92 25.72
CA VAL A 789 57.87 -4.37 24.57
C VAL A 789 58.72 -5.36 23.74
N THR A 790 58.19 -6.56 23.58
CA THR A 790 58.79 -7.64 22.76
C THR A 790 58.20 -7.78 21.41
N LYS A 791 56.96 -7.38 21.22
CA LYS A 791 56.25 -7.41 19.91
C LYS A 791 55.12 -6.41 19.92
N VAL A 792 54.91 -5.77 18.76
CA VAL A 792 53.78 -4.88 18.48
C VAL A 792 52.91 -5.57 17.45
N ILE A 793 51.61 -5.67 17.74
CA ILE A 793 50.61 -6.19 16.80
C ILE A 793 49.68 -5.02 16.51
N PHE A 794 49.68 -4.50 15.30
CA PHE A 794 48.88 -3.37 14.87
C PHE A 794 47.80 -3.83 13.89
N VAL A 795 46.56 -3.43 14.16
CA VAL A 795 45.43 -3.59 13.28
C VAL A 795 44.98 -2.19 12.89
N PRO A 796 45.22 -1.78 11.63
CA PRO A 796 44.90 -0.43 11.17
C PRO A 796 43.47 0.01 11.54
N GLY A 797 43.37 1.22 12.09
CA GLY A 797 42.10 1.84 12.45
C GLY A 797 41.34 1.18 13.61
N ARG A 798 41.90 0.16 14.30
CA ARG A 798 41.18 -0.58 15.33
C ARG A 798 41.93 -0.67 16.66
N LEU A 799 43.13 -1.21 16.66
CA LEU A 799 43.89 -1.43 17.88
C LEU A 799 45.37 -1.61 17.65
N VAL A 800 46.11 -1.33 18.69
CA VAL A 800 47.50 -1.80 18.85
C VAL A 800 47.58 -2.69 20.10
N ASN A 801 48.22 -3.87 19.98
CA ASN A 801 48.50 -4.76 21.11
C ASN A 801 49.98 -4.91 21.33
N PHE A 802 50.46 -4.41 22.47
CA PHE A 802 51.83 -4.54 22.88
C PHE A 802 52.00 -5.85 23.66
N ILE A 803 52.87 -6.75 23.20
CA ILE A 803 53.32 -7.89 23.95
C ILE A 803 54.51 -7.40 24.76
N ALA A 804 54.34 -7.25 26.05
CA ALA A 804 55.33 -6.69 26.93
C ALA A 804 55.51 -7.56 28.19
N LYS A 805 56.77 -7.62 28.69
CA LYS A 805 57.19 -8.30 29.91
C LYS A 805 57.55 -7.31 30.97
#